data_63faa5d673c2b3434021868242389609
#
_entry.id   63faa5d673c2b3434021868242389609
#
_cell.length_a   1.000
_cell.length_b   1.000
_cell.length_c   1.000
_cell.angle_alpha   90.00
_cell.angle_beta   90.00
_cell.angle_gamma   90.00
#
_symmetry.space_group_name_H-M   'P 1'
#
loop_
_entity.id
_entity.type
_entity.pdbx_description
1 polymer ?
#
loop_
_entity_poly.entity_id
_entity_poly.type
_entity_poly.pdbx_seq_one_letter_code
_entity_poly.pdbx_strand_id
1 'polypeptide(L)'
;MIKACKYNSCRSPKTERLRDACESQDGECSKEVVAVTIDEKEIQVTKGTTILEAARKIGIKIPTLCYHEDLCVAGICRICLVEVEDSNTLEAACSYSIYKPLKIKTHTPKIRRARKNVLELMLASHVGECYSCIRNNNCELQQLAMEYGITSYSFGHDNTPEKGVDRTSHSIVRDMDKCILCRRCVRSCIDLQEVGVYTVKNRGKDSSIATFKDCSMEEAVCINCGQCVNRCPTGALHEKDETEEVWKILEDPSKHVVIQTAPAPRAGIGEEFGLPPGTPLTLEMNTALRHCGFKKVFDTCFTADLTIIEEGTELLTRLKDQLIGSKEKALPMFTSCSPGWVKYLEHFYPEFIPSLSTAKSPQQMFGSIIKTHYAKTHGIDPRDIVTVALMPCTAKKFEAGRPEMNSSGYRDVDYGLTTREMAKMFRETGIDLPNMEGSGFDNPFGGGSGSGIIFGATGGVMESAIRTLFELVTGKEIDSLFQHGKIREVRGFEDVKYMELEIPKVTEVPEILRGVVDDFNFLEGVTLKVAICHGTANAKRVLEDIKAGGVFSNCHFIEFMACPGGCLGGGGQPIPTNENIRSQRAKAIYSEDDQASVRKSYQNQEVLKLYAEFLPEGPGCKKAHKYLHTSYTKRGKEEIKV
;
A
#
# COMPACT_ATOMS: atom_id res chain seq x y z
N MET A 1 -23.48 3.99 -13.07
CA MET A 1 -22.20 3.52 -13.60
C MET A 1 -22.11 2.04 -13.31
N ILE A 2 -22.06 1.19 -14.31
CA ILE A 2 -21.41 -0.09 -14.15
C ILE A 2 -20.00 0.33 -13.74
N LYS A 3 -19.54 0.04 -12.51
CA LYS A 3 -18.10 0.03 -12.24
C LYS A 3 -17.57 -1.02 -13.21
N ALA A 4 -17.14 -0.58 -14.41
CA ALA A 4 -16.40 -1.42 -15.31
C ALA A 4 -15.26 -1.96 -14.45
N CYS A 5 -15.01 -3.25 -14.51
CA CYS A 5 -13.88 -3.84 -13.83
C CYS A 5 -12.67 -2.96 -14.16
N LYS A 6 -12.10 -2.31 -13.15
CA LYS A 6 -10.97 -1.36 -13.31
C LYS A 6 -9.75 -2.01 -13.98
N TYR A 7 -9.80 -3.34 -14.16
CA TYR A 7 -8.68 -4.15 -14.61
C TYR A 7 -9.00 -4.87 -15.93
N ASN A 8 -8.15 -4.71 -16.90
CA ASN A 8 -8.27 -5.25 -18.27
C ASN A 8 -8.51 -6.77 -18.37
N SER A 9 -8.15 -7.54 -17.34
CA SER A 9 -8.33 -9.01 -17.30
C SER A 9 -9.78 -9.48 -17.17
N CYS A 10 -10.74 -8.58 -16.86
CA CYS A 10 -12.16 -8.89 -16.80
C CYS A 10 -12.92 -8.61 -18.11
N ARG A 11 -12.22 -8.40 -19.21
CA ARG A 11 -12.85 -8.18 -20.51
C ARG A 11 -13.57 -9.45 -20.99
N SER A 12 -14.89 -9.48 -20.83
CA SER A 12 -15.71 -10.39 -21.62
C SER A 12 -16.12 -9.69 -22.92
N PRO A 13 -16.28 -10.42 -24.05
CA PRO A 13 -16.77 -9.86 -25.32
C PRO A 13 -18.12 -9.12 -25.20
N LYS A 14 -18.88 -9.38 -24.13
CA LYS A 14 -20.15 -8.69 -23.83
C LYS A 14 -19.96 -7.30 -23.20
N THR A 15 -18.90 -7.10 -22.42
CA THR A 15 -18.60 -5.79 -21.80
C THR A 15 -17.97 -4.83 -22.80
N GLU A 16 -17.23 -5.30 -23.79
CA GLU A 16 -16.73 -4.47 -24.88
C GLU A 16 -17.87 -3.93 -25.76
N ARG A 17 -18.83 -4.76 -26.18
CA ARG A 17 -19.98 -4.32 -26.99
C ARG A 17 -20.88 -3.28 -26.30
N LEU A 18 -20.92 -3.26 -24.97
CA LEU A 18 -21.67 -2.26 -24.19
C LEU A 18 -20.90 -0.93 -24.03
N ARG A 19 -19.57 -0.95 -24.09
CA ARG A 19 -18.73 0.26 -24.15
C ARG A 19 -18.81 0.90 -25.53
N ASP A 20 -18.60 0.13 -26.58
CA ASP A 20 -18.62 0.62 -27.98
C ASP A 20 -19.97 1.24 -28.35
N ALA A 21 -21.08 0.73 -27.78
CA ALA A 21 -22.41 1.30 -27.97
C ALA A 21 -22.63 2.63 -27.21
N CYS A 22 -21.86 2.91 -26.16
CA CYS A 22 -21.95 4.16 -25.38
C CYS A 22 -21.00 5.25 -25.90
N GLU A 23 -19.94 4.90 -26.59
CA GLU A 23 -18.94 5.84 -27.13
C GLU A 23 -19.33 6.49 -28.46
N SER A 24 -20.40 6.01 -29.12
CA SER A 24 -20.82 6.48 -30.46
C SER A 24 -21.89 7.58 -30.47
N GLN A 25 -22.31 8.10 -29.32
CA GLN A 25 -23.28 9.20 -29.28
C GLN A 25 -22.90 10.26 -28.24
N ASP A 26 -22.61 11.46 -28.69
CA ASP A 26 -22.57 12.69 -27.89
C ASP A 26 -23.99 13.02 -27.36
N GLY A 27 -24.43 12.29 -26.34
CA GLY A 27 -25.71 12.47 -25.67
C GLY A 27 -25.67 11.89 -24.28
N GLU A 28 -26.25 12.57 -23.30
CA GLU A 28 -26.48 12.05 -21.94
C GLU A 28 -27.06 10.63 -22.03
N CYS A 29 -26.25 9.64 -21.72
CA CYS A 29 -26.68 8.26 -21.65
C CYS A 29 -27.70 8.15 -20.52
N SER A 30 -28.98 8.18 -20.85
CA SER A 30 -30.07 7.94 -19.90
C SER A 30 -29.90 6.54 -19.33
N LYS A 31 -29.39 6.46 -18.09
CA LYS A 31 -29.15 5.19 -17.40
C LYS A 31 -30.50 4.51 -17.19
N GLU A 32 -30.84 3.51 -18.00
CA GLU A 32 -32.08 2.75 -17.80
C GLU A 32 -32.10 2.16 -16.38
N VAL A 33 -33.14 2.51 -15.65
CA VAL A 33 -33.33 2.10 -14.26
C VAL A 33 -34.36 0.96 -14.22
N VAL A 34 -34.11 0.00 -13.35
CA VAL A 34 -34.99 -1.16 -13.15
C VAL A 34 -35.42 -1.22 -11.69
N ALA A 35 -36.73 -1.41 -11.47
CA ALA A 35 -37.30 -1.64 -10.14
C ALA A 35 -37.06 -3.09 -9.72
N VAL A 36 -36.57 -3.29 -8.48
CA VAL A 36 -36.26 -4.61 -7.89
C VAL A 36 -36.81 -4.65 -6.48
N THR A 37 -37.42 -5.77 -6.10
CA THR A 37 -37.86 -6.02 -4.74
C THR A 37 -36.91 -7.00 -4.06
N ILE A 38 -36.27 -6.61 -2.96
CA ILE A 38 -35.38 -7.48 -2.17
C ILE A 38 -35.93 -7.57 -0.73
N ASP A 39 -36.32 -8.76 -0.28
CA ASP A 39 -36.95 -8.99 1.03
C ASP A 39 -38.03 -7.96 1.33
N GLU A 40 -38.98 -7.78 0.37
CA GLU A 40 -40.12 -6.86 0.43
C GLU A 40 -39.76 -5.36 0.33
N LYS A 41 -38.51 -4.99 0.24
CA LYS A 41 -38.07 -3.59 0.01
C LYS A 41 -37.86 -3.32 -1.47
N GLU A 42 -38.50 -2.28 -1.97
CA GLU A 42 -38.34 -1.84 -3.35
C GLU A 42 -37.15 -0.89 -3.50
N ILE A 43 -36.37 -1.09 -4.55
CA ILE A 43 -35.27 -0.22 -4.93
C ILE A 43 -35.17 -0.08 -6.44
N GLN A 44 -34.85 1.11 -6.90
CA GLN A 44 -34.49 1.35 -8.31
C GLN A 44 -32.97 1.29 -8.48
N VAL A 45 -32.51 0.49 -9.43
CA VAL A 45 -31.09 0.31 -9.74
C VAL A 45 -30.85 0.43 -11.23
N THR A 46 -29.66 0.90 -11.60
CA THR A 46 -29.22 0.94 -13.01
C THR A 46 -29.08 -0.49 -13.54
N LYS A 47 -29.51 -0.74 -14.77
CA LYS A 47 -29.31 -2.03 -15.46
C LYS A 47 -27.84 -2.47 -15.36
N GLY A 48 -27.62 -3.77 -15.09
CA GLY A 48 -26.29 -4.34 -14.88
C GLY A 48 -25.76 -4.27 -13.44
N THR A 49 -26.44 -3.57 -12.51
CA THR A 49 -26.14 -3.64 -11.07
C THR A 49 -26.32 -5.07 -10.58
N THR A 50 -25.38 -5.58 -9.77
CA THR A 50 -25.51 -6.93 -9.20
C THR A 50 -26.52 -6.95 -8.05
N ILE A 51 -27.12 -8.13 -7.79
CA ILE A 51 -28.02 -8.31 -6.64
C ILE A 51 -27.32 -7.93 -5.32
N LEU A 52 -26.04 -8.28 -5.17
CA LEU A 52 -25.25 -7.93 -3.99
C LEU A 52 -25.12 -6.41 -3.80
N GLU A 53 -24.84 -5.68 -4.87
CA GLU A 53 -24.74 -4.21 -4.82
C GLU A 53 -26.10 -3.56 -4.53
N ALA A 54 -27.17 -4.07 -5.13
CA ALA A 54 -28.53 -3.59 -4.87
C ALA A 54 -28.95 -3.81 -3.40
N ALA A 55 -28.68 -4.99 -2.85
CA ALA A 55 -28.96 -5.33 -1.45
C ALA A 55 -28.20 -4.41 -0.48
N ARG A 56 -26.92 -4.15 -0.74
CA ARG A 56 -26.09 -3.25 0.08
C ARG A 56 -26.63 -1.82 0.12
N LYS A 57 -27.15 -1.30 -0.99
CA LYS A 57 -27.74 0.05 -1.05
C LYS A 57 -28.93 0.25 -0.12
N ILE A 58 -29.66 -0.82 0.23
CA ILE A 58 -30.81 -0.80 1.14
C ILE A 58 -30.51 -1.43 2.51
N GLY A 59 -29.23 -1.60 2.84
CA GLY A 59 -28.77 -2.09 4.13
C GLY A 59 -28.95 -3.60 4.36
N ILE A 60 -29.20 -4.40 3.31
CA ILE A 60 -29.31 -5.86 3.41
C ILE A 60 -27.94 -6.49 3.26
N LYS A 61 -27.47 -7.20 4.31
CA LYS A 61 -26.19 -7.93 4.34
C LYS A 61 -26.36 -9.32 3.71
N ILE A 62 -25.71 -9.53 2.56
CA ILE A 62 -25.55 -10.86 1.96
C ILE A 62 -24.09 -11.30 2.20
N PRO A 63 -23.85 -12.49 2.82
CA PRO A 63 -22.50 -12.94 3.13
C PRO A 63 -21.67 -13.22 1.87
N THR A 64 -20.37 -12.96 1.93
CA THR A 64 -19.43 -13.22 0.82
C THR A 64 -18.10 -13.70 1.36
N LEU A 65 -17.35 -14.52 0.60
CA LEU A 65 -15.98 -14.93 0.91
C LEU A 65 -15.03 -14.75 -0.29
N CYS A 66 -15.51 -14.90 -1.53
CA CYS A 66 -14.69 -14.68 -2.70
C CYS A 66 -14.83 -13.27 -3.30
N TYR A 67 -15.92 -12.56 -3.00
CA TYR A 67 -16.13 -11.18 -3.45
C TYR A 67 -15.26 -10.21 -2.65
N HIS A 68 -14.69 -9.24 -3.33
CA HIS A 68 -14.01 -8.08 -2.74
C HIS A 68 -14.22 -6.89 -3.68
N GLU A 69 -14.45 -5.71 -3.11
CA GLU A 69 -14.80 -4.50 -3.88
C GLU A 69 -13.71 -4.05 -4.85
N ASP A 70 -12.45 -4.25 -4.49
CA ASP A 70 -11.31 -3.91 -5.33
C ASP A 70 -10.98 -4.98 -6.39
N LEU A 71 -11.69 -6.10 -6.44
CA LEU A 71 -11.36 -7.24 -7.32
C LEU A 71 -12.50 -7.58 -8.27
N CYS A 72 -12.16 -8.15 -9.42
CA CYS A 72 -13.13 -8.71 -10.34
C CYS A 72 -14.02 -9.74 -9.67
N VAL A 73 -15.30 -9.80 -10.07
CA VAL A 73 -16.25 -10.78 -9.56
C VAL A 73 -15.87 -12.19 -10.01
N ALA A 74 -15.80 -13.13 -9.06
CA ALA A 74 -15.45 -14.52 -9.35
C ALA A 74 -16.62 -15.51 -9.22
N GLY A 75 -17.58 -15.27 -8.32
CA GLY A 75 -18.75 -16.14 -8.12
C GLY A 75 -18.43 -17.57 -7.64
N ILE A 76 -17.26 -17.81 -7.04
CA ILE A 76 -16.71 -19.17 -6.82
C ILE A 76 -17.23 -19.80 -5.52
N CYS A 77 -17.26 -19.04 -4.41
CA CYS A 77 -17.49 -19.60 -3.08
C CYS A 77 -18.93 -20.01 -2.80
N ARG A 78 -19.89 -19.50 -3.57
CA ARG A 78 -21.32 -19.79 -3.46
C ARG A 78 -21.96 -19.48 -2.08
N ILE A 79 -21.31 -18.67 -1.24
CA ILE A 79 -21.90 -18.29 0.05
C ILE A 79 -22.96 -17.19 -0.09
N CYS A 80 -22.93 -16.41 -1.17
CA CYS A 80 -23.86 -15.32 -1.44
C CYS A 80 -25.16 -15.76 -2.15
N LEU A 81 -25.58 -17.02 -1.99
CA LEU A 81 -26.77 -17.55 -2.63
C LEU A 81 -28.03 -16.82 -2.19
N VAL A 82 -28.94 -16.54 -3.16
CA VAL A 82 -30.25 -15.95 -2.97
C VAL A 82 -31.30 -16.67 -3.82
N GLU A 83 -32.58 -16.54 -3.48
CA GLU A 83 -33.70 -16.96 -4.34
C GLU A 83 -34.15 -15.80 -5.20
N VAL A 84 -34.30 -16.06 -6.50
CA VAL A 84 -34.88 -15.14 -7.47
C VAL A 84 -36.20 -15.74 -7.94
N GLU A 85 -37.28 -14.97 -7.90
CA GLU A 85 -38.57 -15.40 -8.43
C GLU A 85 -38.41 -15.80 -9.90
N ASP A 86 -39.01 -16.87 -10.33
CA ASP A 86 -38.84 -17.49 -11.66
C ASP A 86 -37.51 -18.24 -11.89
N SER A 87 -36.62 -18.36 -10.90
CA SER A 87 -35.48 -19.24 -10.99
C SER A 87 -35.69 -20.54 -10.21
N ASN A 88 -35.42 -21.68 -10.84
CA ASN A 88 -35.50 -22.99 -10.17
C ASN A 88 -34.26 -23.26 -9.29
N THR A 89 -33.21 -22.44 -9.42
CA THR A 89 -31.94 -22.59 -8.70
C THR A 89 -31.66 -21.41 -7.79
N LEU A 90 -30.79 -21.61 -6.80
CA LEU A 90 -30.24 -20.51 -6.02
C LEU A 90 -29.16 -19.77 -6.85
N GLU A 91 -29.27 -18.46 -6.90
CA GLU A 91 -28.38 -17.61 -7.67
C GLU A 91 -27.29 -16.99 -6.80
N ALA A 92 -26.11 -16.75 -7.37
CA ALA A 92 -25.01 -16.09 -6.67
C ALA A 92 -25.17 -14.56 -6.80
N ALA A 93 -25.59 -13.89 -5.72
CA ALA A 93 -25.87 -12.46 -5.71
C ALA A 93 -24.72 -11.57 -6.18
N CYS A 94 -23.46 -11.98 -5.96
CA CYS A 94 -22.29 -11.20 -6.34
C CYS A 94 -22.04 -11.16 -7.86
N SER A 95 -22.59 -12.15 -8.62
CA SER A 95 -22.36 -12.27 -10.07
C SER A 95 -23.63 -12.17 -10.91
N TYR A 96 -24.80 -12.15 -10.28
CA TYR A 96 -26.06 -12.02 -10.99
C TYR A 96 -26.38 -10.54 -11.23
N SER A 97 -26.31 -10.10 -12.48
CA SER A 97 -26.62 -8.73 -12.91
C SER A 97 -28.11 -8.56 -13.22
N ILE A 98 -28.68 -7.46 -12.78
CA ILE A 98 -30.09 -7.11 -12.89
C ILE A 98 -30.33 -6.35 -14.21
N TYR A 99 -31.16 -6.91 -15.11
CA TYR A 99 -31.55 -6.27 -16.38
C TYR A 99 -33.06 -6.10 -16.54
N LYS A 100 -33.88 -6.72 -15.68
CA LYS A 100 -35.33 -6.69 -15.68
C LYS A 100 -35.86 -6.62 -14.24
N PRO A 101 -37.11 -6.23 -14.02
CA PRO A 101 -37.69 -6.32 -12.68
C PRO A 101 -37.59 -7.73 -12.10
N LEU A 102 -37.19 -7.82 -10.84
CA LEU A 102 -36.95 -9.09 -10.12
C LEU A 102 -37.48 -8.98 -8.70
N LYS A 103 -37.99 -10.11 -8.19
CA LYS A 103 -38.21 -10.29 -6.75
C LYS A 103 -37.23 -11.28 -6.19
N ILE A 104 -36.54 -10.90 -5.12
CA ILE A 104 -35.39 -11.58 -4.56
C ILE A 104 -35.61 -11.79 -3.07
N LYS A 105 -35.35 -13.01 -2.59
CA LYS A 105 -35.31 -13.34 -1.16
C LYS A 105 -33.90 -13.69 -0.74
N THR A 106 -33.43 -13.12 0.38
CA THR A 106 -32.05 -13.29 0.84
C THR A 106 -31.90 -14.24 2.04
N HIS A 107 -33.00 -14.66 2.71
CA HIS A 107 -32.94 -15.37 3.99
C HIS A 107 -34.01 -16.48 4.20
N THR A 108 -34.40 -17.19 3.14
CA THR A 108 -35.31 -18.34 3.28
C THR A 108 -34.66 -19.55 3.98
N PRO A 109 -35.46 -20.50 4.50
CA PRO A 109 -34.92 -21.76 5.06
C PRO A 109 -34.03 -22.53 4.07
N LYS A 110 -34.38 -22.50 2.78
CA LYS A 110 -33.61 -23.13 1.69
C LYS A 110 -32.24 -22.46 1.54
N ILE A 111 -32.19 -21.13 1.53
CA ILE A 111 -30.94 -20.34 1.45
C ILE A 111 -30.06 -20.61 2.68
N ARG A 112 -30.63 -20.56 3.90
CA ARG A 112 -29.86 -20.80 5.14
C ARG A 112 -29.22 -22.18 5.15
N ARG A 113 -29.98 -23.21 4.76
CA ARG A 113 -29.46 -24.60 4.66
C ARG A 113 -28.34 -24.69 3.63
N ALA A 114 -28.52 -24.11 2.44
CA ALA A 114 -27.50 -24.15 1.40
C ALA A 114 -26.21 -23.46 1.84
N ARG A 115 -26.29 -22.26 2.46
CA ARG A 115 -25.12 -21.53 2.96
C ARG A 115 -24.42 -22.29 4.09
N LYS A 116 -25.19 -22.91 5.02
CA LYS A 116 -24.63 -23.73 6.10
C LYS A 116 -23.84 -24.92 5.54
N ASN A 117 -24.40 -25.65 4.57
CA ASN A 117 -23.72 -26.77 3.91
C ASN A 117 -22.42 -26.31 3.21
N VAL A 118 -22.43 -25.15 2.54
CA VAL A 118 -21.23 -24.59 1.90
C VAL A 118 -20.14 -24.26 2.93
N LEU A 119 -20.52 -23.68 4.07
CA LEU A 119 -19.58 -23.37 5.15
C LEU A 119 -19.01 -24.64 5.78
N GLU A 120 -19.84 -25.65 6.06
CA GLU A 120 -19.41 -26.94 6.59
C GLU A 120 -18.42 -27.65 5.65
N LEU A 121 -18.66 -27.62 4.33
CA LEU A 121 -17.72 -28.14 3.33
C LEU A 121 -16.39 -27.39 3.32
N MET A 122 -16.40 -26.05 3.47
CA MET A 122 -15.16 -25.26 3.58
C MET A 122 -14.39 -25.60 4.85
N LEU A 123 -15.09 -25.75 5.97
CA LEU A 123 -14.49 -26.10 7.26
C LEU A 123 -13.94 -27.53 7.27
N ALA A 124 -14.57 -28.48 6.59
CA ALA A 124 -14.11 -29.85 6.49
C ALA A 124 -12.71 -29.98 5.83
N SER A 125 -12.37 -29.07 4.94
CA SER A 125 -11.04 -29.00 4.28
C SER A 125 -10.10 -27.96 4.89
N HIS A 126 -10.53 -27.26 5.96
CA HIS A 126 -9.75 -26.23 6.65
C HIS A 126 -9.06 -26.84 7.87
N VAL A 127 -7.73 -26.84 7.86
CA VAL A 127 -6.93 -27.53 8.89
C VAL A 127 -6.48 -26.55 9.97
N GLY A 128 -6.47 -27.02 11.21
CA GLY A 128 -5.95 -26.30 12.36
C GLY A 128 -7.03 -25.61 13.22
N GLU A 129 -6.61 -25.25 14.41
CA GLU A 129 -7.47 -24.69 15.45
C GLU A 129 -7.53 -23.16 15.36
N CYS A 130 -8.72 -22.58 15.49
CA CYS A 130 -8.89 -21.12 15.41
C CYS A 130 -8.11 -20.37 16.48
N TYR A 131 -8.03 -20.90 17.71
CA TYR A 131 -7.35 -20.23 18.83
C TYR A 131 -5.84 -20.08 18.62
N SER A 132 -5.20 -20.96 17.84
CA SER A 132 -3.78 -20.89 17.50
C SER A 132 -3.52 -20.15 16.17
N CYS A 133 -4.56 -19.70 15.50
CA CYS A 133 -4.45 -19.05 14.19
C CYS A 133 -4.15 -17.55 14.35
N ILE A 134 -3.19 -17.04 13.58
CA ILE A 134 -2.87 -15.60 13.54
C ILE A 134 -4.07 -14.70 13.16
N ARG A 135 -5.11 -15.28 12.53
CA ARG A 135 -6.34 -14.57 12.14
C ARG A 135 -7.50 -14.82 13.12
N ASN A 136 -7.22 -15.37 14.31
CA ASN A 136 -8.25 -15.54 15.33
C ASN A 136 -8.96 -14.20 15.62
N ASN A 137 -10.28 -14.22 15.73
CA ASN A 137 -11.16 -13.05 15.88
C ASN A 137 -11.17 -12.04 14.71
N ASN A 138 -10.33 -12.23 13.69
CA ASN A 138 -10.29 -11.40 12.47
C ASN A 138 -10.27 -12.28 11.20
N CYS A 139 -11.10 -13.32 11.17
CA CYS A 139 -11.25 -14.28 10.08
C CYS A 139 -12.69 -14.28 9.57
N GLU A 140 -12.89 -13.97 8.26
CA GLU A 140 -14.23 -13.94 7.65
C GLU A 140 -14.92 -15.32 7.70
N LEU A 141 -14.16 -16.43 7.58
CA LEU A 141 -14.71 -17.78 7.67
C LEU A 141 -15.17 -18.10 9.10
N GLN A 142 -14.35 -17.79 10.12
CA GLN A 142 -14.68 -17.97 11.53
C GLN A 142 -15.95 -17.19 11.90
N GLN A 143 -16.02 -15.92 11.50
CA GLN A 143 -17.19 -15.09 11.76
C GLN A 143 -18.46 -15.69 11.16
N LEU A 144 -18.42 -16.13 9.90
CA LEU A 144 -19.57 -16.76 9.27
C LEU A 144 -19.93 -18.10 9.93
N ALA A 145 -18.95 -18.91 10.33
CA ALA A 145 -19.21 -20.15 11.06
C ALA A 145 -19.97 -19.89 12.38
N MET A 146 -19.58 -18.83 13.11
CA MET A 146 -20.27 -18.39 14.33
C MET A 146 -21.67 -17.87 14.03
N GLU A 147 -21.84 -17.00 13.01
CA GLU A 147 -23.16 -16.45 12.60
C GLU A 147 -24.14 -17.56 12.19
N TYR A 148 -23.67 -18.66 11.59
CA TYR A 148 -24.51 -19.81 11.18
C TYR A 148 -24.60 -20.92 12.23
N GLY A 149 -24.02 -20.73 13.40
CA GLY A 149 -24.08 -21.69 14.53
C GLY A 149 -23.47 -23.03 14.17
N ILE A 150 -22.33 -23.07 13.49
CA ILE A 150 -21.64 -24.30 13.13
C ILE A 150 -20.75 -24.71 14.32
N THR A 151 -21.14 -25.75 15.03
CA THR A 151 -20.42 -26.29 16.19
C THR A 151 -19.82 -27.67 15.92
N SER A 152 -20.21 -28.30 14.81
CA SER A 152 -19.70 -29.61 14.38
C SER A 152 -19.77 -29.69 12.85
N TYR A 153 -19.05 -30.63 12.26
CA TYR A 153 -19.07 -30.83 10.81
C TYR A 153 -19.94 -32.04 10.48
N SER A 154 -20.89 -31.88 9.55
CA SER A 154 -21.68 -32.99 8.98
C SER A 154 -20.86 -33.84 7.99
N PHE A 155 -19.82 -33.23 7.44
CA PHE A 155 -18.85 -33.88 6.54
C PHE A 155 -17.61 -34.21 7.33
N GLY A 156 -17.13 -35.47 7.24
CA GLY A 156 -15.89 -35.88 7.91
C GLY A 156 -14.71 -34.99 7.48
N HIS A 157 -13.71 -34.85 8.36
CA HIS A 157 -12.44 -34.23 7.95
C HIS A 157 -11.87 -35.02 6.76
N ASP A 158 -11.60 -34.30 5.69
CA ASP A 158 -10.91 -34.88 4.55
C ASP A 158 -9.48 -35.20 5.01
N ASN A 159 -9.06 -36.47 4.92
CA ASN A 159 -7.69 -36.90 5.21
C ASN A 159 -6.70 -36.41 4.14
N THR A 160 -6.90 -35.21 3.65
CA THR A 160 -5.93 -34.58 2.73
C THR A 160 -4.62 -34.35 3.48
N PRO A 161 -3.49 -34.77 2.91
CA PRO A 161 -2.19 -34.48 3.52
C PRO A 161 -2.00 -32.97 3.69
N GLU A 162 -1.35 -32.60 4.78
CA GLU A 162 -0.99 -31.20 5.05
C GLU A 162 -0.29 -30.59 3.83
N LYS A 163 -0.75 -29.42 3.40
CA LYS A 163 -0.21 -28.70 2.24
C LYS A 163 1.06 -27.91 2.59
N GLY A 164 1.35 -27.85 3.88
CA GLY A 164 2.55 -27.22 4.43
C GLY A 164 2.52 -25.69 4.49
N VAL A 165 3.47 -25.16 5.25
CA VAL A 165 3.63 -23.71 5.48
C VAL A 165 4.95 -23.25 4.86
N ASP A 166 4.89 -22.31 3.92
CA ASP A 166 6.04 -21.65 3.34
C ASP A 166 6.34 -20.35 4.09
N ARG A 167 7.50 -20.28 4.75
CA ARG A 167 8.02 -19.14 5.53
C ARG A 167 9.27 -18.52 4.91
N THR A 168 9.63 -18.89 3.69
CA THR A 168 10.89 -18.49 3.04
C THR A 168 10.92 -17.01 2.69
N SER A 169 9.78 -16.38 2.40
CA SER A 169 9.73 -14.95 2.11
C SER A 169 10.10 -14.09 3.33
N HIS A 170 10.78 -13.00 3.09
CA HIS A 170 11.07 -11.97 4.11
C HIS A 170 9.81 -11.28 4.67
N SER A 171 8.68 -11.33 3.96
CA SER A 171 7.51 -10.49 4.25
C SER A 171 6.20 -11.23 4.43
N ILE A 172 6.02 -12.38 3.79
CA ILE A 172 4.73 -13.06 3.67
C ILE A 172 4.89 -14.54 3.99
N VAL A 173 4.03 -15.05 4.86
CA VAL A 173 3.88 -16.48 5.14
C VAL A 173 2.69 -17.02 4.35
N ARG A 174 2.85 -18.21 3.79
CA ARG A 174 1.84 -18.92 3.03
C ARG A 174 1.52 -20.26 3.71
N ASP A 175 0.35 -20.34 4.33
CA ASP A 175 -0.19 -21.53 5.02
C ASP A 175 -1.41 -22.05 4.22
N MET A 176 -1.17 -23.04 3.37
CA MET A 176 -2.21 -23.52 2.46
C MET A 176 -3.23 -24.45 3.13
N ASP A 177 -2.98 -24.93 4.34
CA ASP A 177 -3.93 -25.70 5.12
C ASP A 177 -5.15 -24.86 5.53
N LYS A 178 -4.96 -23.54 5.61
CA LYS A 178 -6.02 -22.57 5.91
C LYS A 178 -6.70 -21.96 4.68
N CYS A 179 -6.39 -22.49 3.48
CA CYS A 179 -6.90 -21.94 2.23
C CYS A 179 -8.28 -22.49 1.86
N ILE A 180 -9.27 -21.60 1.67
CA ILE A 180 -10.64 -21.91 1.21
C ILE A 180 -10.85 -21.74 -0.30
N LEU A 181 -9.79 -21.66 -1.09
CA LEU A 181 -9.82 -21.55 -2.55
C LEU A 181 -10.67 -20.35 -3.10
N CYS A 182 -10.81 -19.28 -2.35
CA CYS A 182 -11.57 -18.11 -2.77
C CYS A 182 -10.93 -17.32 -3.91
N ARG A 183 -9.67 -17.57 -4.23
CA ARG A 183 -8.87 -16.95 -5.29
C ARG A 183 -8.74 -15.43 -5.20
N ARG A 184 -8.99 -14.81 -4.05
CA ARG A 184 -8.74 -13.36 -3.88
C ARG A 184 -7.26 -13.03 -4.07
N CYS A 185 -6.33 -13.85 -3.55
CA CYS A 185 -4.89 -13.67 -3.70
C CYS A 185 -4.43 -13.75 -5.17
N VAL A 186 -4.97 -14.70 -5.94
CA VAL A 186 -4.67 -14.85 -7.37
C VAL A 186 -5.07 -13.58 -8.12
N ARG A 187 -6.33 -13.12 -7.93
CA ARG A 187 -6.82 -11.89 -8.57
C ARG A 187 -6.09 -10.64 -8.10
N SER A 188 -5.76 -10.54 -6.81
CA SER A 188 -4.94 -9.43 -6.31
C SER A 188 -3.57 -9.38 -6.98
N CYS A 189 -2.95 -10.55 -7.19
CA CYS A 189 -1.61 -10.62 -7.76
C CYS A 189 -1.60 -10.44 -9.29
N ILE A 190 -2.65 -10.93 -9.99
CA ILE A 190 -2.75 -10.83 -11.44
C ILE A 190 -3.43 -9.52 -11.86
N ASP A 191 -4.65 -9.26 -11.33
CA ASP A 191 -5.49 -8.18 -11.86
C ASP A 191 -5.11 -6.81 -11.27
N LEU A 192 -4.72 -6.76 -9.98
CA LEU A 192 -4.41 -5.53 -9.27
C LEU A 192 -2.93 -5.15 -9.37
N GLN A 193 -2.03 -6.16 -9.38
CA GLN A 193 -0.58 -5.93 -9.31
C GLN A 193 0.17 -6.37 -10.59
N GLU A 194 -0.45 -7.12 -11.47
CA GLU A 194 0.17 -7.69 -12.69
C GLU A 194 1.55 -8.35 -12.45
N VAL A 195 1.68 -9.07 -11.32
CA VAL A 195 2.89 -9.83 -10.96
C VAL A 195 2.72 -11.32 -11.24
N GLY A 196 1.56 -11.91 -10.89
CA GLY A 196 1.24 -13.28 -11.26
C GLY A 196 1.94 -14.39 -10.47
N VAL A 197 2.28 -14.15 -9.19
CA VAL A 197 2.93 -15.16 -8.33
C VAL A 197 2.06 -16.40 -8.11
N TYR A 198 0.75 -16.19 -7.94
CA TYR A 198 -0.18 -17.26 -7.59
C TYR A 198 -1.03 -17.72 -8.77
N THR A 199 -1.21 -19.04 -8.84
CA THR A 199 -2.11 -19.69 -9.80
C THR A 199 -2.94 -20.77 -9.10
N VAL A 200 -3.95 -21.29 -9.80
CA VAL A 200 -4.70 -22.48 -9.36
C VAL A 200 -4.05 -23.71 -9.97
N LYS A 201 -3.59 -24.62 -9.10
CA LYS A 201 -3.04 -25.91 -9.47
C LYS A 201 -4.12 -26.99 -9.31
N ASN A 202 -4.13 -27.99 -10.17
CA ASN A 202 -5.05 -29.12 -10.19
C ASN A 202 -6.53 -28.70 -10.34
N ARG A 203 -7.44 -29.66 -10.16
CA ARG A 203 -8.90 -29.48 -10.26
C ARG A 203 -9.65 -30.38 -9.27
N GLY A 204 -10.93 -30.06 -9.06
CA GLY A 204 -11.78 -30.81 -8.12
C GLY A 204 -11.26 -30.64 -6.70
N LYS A 205 -11.30 -31.72 -5.91
CA LYS A 205 -10.87 -31.76 -4.51
C LYS A 205 -9.36 -31.47 -4.33
N ASP A 206 -8.56 -31.80 -5.33
CA ASP A 206 -7.11 -31.63 -5.30
C ASP A 206 -6.67 -30.20 -5.71
N SER A 207 -7.63 -29.30 -5.94
CA SER A 207 -7.32 -27.91 -6.27
C SER A 207 -6.55 -27.24 -5.13
N SER A 208 -5.51 -26.50 -5.49
CA SER A 208 -4.73 -25.69 -4.54
C SER A 208 -4.28 -24.36 -5.18
N ILE A 209 -3.98 -23.38 -4.34
CA ILE A 209 -3.28 -22.16 -4.79
C ILE A 209 -1.79 -22.43 -4.68
N ALA A 210 -1.08 -22.26 -5.77
CA ALA A 210 0.34 -22.56 -5.87
C ALA A 210 1.12 -21.41 -6.49
N THR A 211 2.42 -21.42 -6.30
CA THR A 211 3.39 -20.64 -7.05
C THR A 211 3.74 -21.39 -8.35
N PHE A 212 4.45 -20.74 -9.27
CA PHE A 212 4.87 -21.40 -10.50
C PHE A 212 5.80 -22.59 -10.18
N LYS A 213 5.50 -23.77 -10.72
CA LYS A 213 6.23 -25.04 -10.45
C LYS A 213 6.40 -25.36 -8.93
N ASP A 214 5.52 -24.86 -8.08
CA ASP A 214 5.60 -24.99 -6.62
C ASP A 214 6.89 -24.43 -6.00
N CYS A 215 7.54 -23.48 -6.65
CA CYS A 215 8.72 -22.82 -6.07
C CYS A 215 8.39 -22.12 -4.75
N SER A 216 9.39 -21.94 -3.90
CA SER A 216 9.23 -21.22 -2.64
C SER A 216 8.85 -19.74 -2.88
N MET A 217 8.33 -19.08 -1.84
CA MET A 217 7.99 -17.66 -1.91
C MET A 217 9.24 -16.77 -2.06
N GLU A 218 10.40 -17.24 -1.64
CA GLU A 218 11.69 -16.55 -1.83
C GLU A 218 12.13 -16.59 -3.30
N GLU A 219 11.97 -17.74 -3.96
CA GLU A 219 12.31 -17.95 -5.38
C GLU A 219 11.31 -17.29 -6.33
N ALA A 220 10.06 -17.09 -5.88
CA ALA A 220 9.03 -16.48 -6.70
C ALA A 220 9.33 -15.00 -6.99
N VAL A 221 8.89 -14.50 -8.16
CA VAL A 221 8.99 -13.07 -8.54
C VAL A 221 8.06 -12.17 -7.70
N CYS A 222 7.92 -12.47 -6.42
CA CYS A 222 7.07 -11.76 -5.49
C CYS A 222 7.66 -10.39 -5.15
N ILE A 223 6.87 -9.33 -5.28
CA ILE A 223 7.26 -7.95 -4.93
C ILE A 223 7.00 -7.60 -3.46
N ASN A 224 6.59 -8.55 -2.65
CA ASN A 224 6.37 -8.43 -1.21
C ASN A 224 5.31 -7.39 -0.79
N CYS A 225 4.44 -6.95 -1.70
CA CYS A 225 3.48 -5.85 -1.49
C CYS A 225 2.35 -6.15 -0.49
N GLY A 226 2.09 -7.42 -0.13
CA GLY A 226 1.07 -7.83 0.84
C GLY A 226 -0.38 -7.63 0.40
N GLN A 227 -0.66 -7.27 -0.87
CA GLN A 227 -2.04 -7.09 -1.33
C GLN A 227 -2.85 -8.38 -1.31
N CYS A 228 -2.20 -9.52 -1.44
CA CYS A 228 -2.80 -10.84 -1.24
C CYS A 228 -3.15 -11.11 0.24
N VAL A 229 -2.36 -10.62 1.18
CA VAL A 229 -2.59 -10.70 2.63
C VAL A 229 -3.83 -9.88 3.01
N ASN A 230 -3.89 -8.62 2.58
CA ASN A 230 -5.01 -7.71 2.88
C ASN A 230 -6.38 -8.24 2.42
N ARG A 231 -6.39 -9.12 1.43
CA ARG A 231 -7.63 -9.66 0.84
C ARG A 231 -7.87 -11.12 1.14
N CYS A 232 -6.95 -11.79 1.86
CA CYS A 232 -7.17 -13.16 2.30
C CYS A 232 -8.25 -13.20 3.39
N PRO A 233 -9.36 -13.95 3.21
CA PRO A 233 -10.43 -14.01 4.19
C PRO A 233 -10.12 -14.92 5.38
N THR A 234 -9.01 -15.64 5.32
CA THR A 234 -8.55 -16.61 6.35
C THR A 234 -7.07 -16.36 6.68
N GLY A 235 -6.48 -17.23 7.52
CA GLY A 235 -5.05 -17.20 7.86
C GLY A 235 -4.11 -17.80 6.80
N ALA A 236 -4.61 -18.11 5.60
CA ALA A 236 -3.79 -18.78 4.57
C ALA A 236 -2.64 -17.91 4.04
N LEU A 237 -2.80 -16.60 4.04
CA LEU A 237 -1.75 -15.64 3.74
C LEU A 237 -1.73 -14.56 4.81
N HIS A 238 -0.58 -14.37 5.40
CA HIS A 238 -0.36 -13.35 6.42
C HIS A 238 1.06 -12.78 6.33
N GLU A 239 1.31 -11.68 7.02
CA GLU A 239 2.66 -11.13 7.17
C GLU A 239 3.56 -12.07 7.96
N LYS A 240 4.88 -12.00 7.71
CA LYS A 240 5.87 -12.65 8.56
C LYS A 240 5.91 -11.91 9.89
N ASP A 241 5.47 -12.59 10.94
CA ASP A 241 5.42 -12.04 12.29
C ASP A 241 6.83 -11.94 12.89
N GLU A 242 7.24 -10.74 13.30
CA GLU A 242 8.51 -10.43 13.94
C GLU A 242 8.32 -9.90 15.38
N THR A 243 7.12 -10.03 15.94
CA THR A 243 6.81 -9.49 17.28
C THR A 243 7.58 -10.19 18.38
N GLU A 244 7.75 -11.51 18.29
CA GLU A 244 8.49 -12.29 19.30
C GLU A 244 9.98 -11.93 19.35
N GLU A 245 10.59 -11.67 18.18
CA GLU A 245 11.97 -11.22 18.08
C GLU A 245 12.13 -9.83 18.70
N VAL A 246 11.18 -8.95 18.43
CA VAL A 246 11.19 -7.57 18.99
C VAL A 246 10.97 -7.62 20.51
N TRP A 247 10.06 -8.44 21.04
CA TRP A 247 9.87 -8.61 22.46
C TRP A 247 11.17 -9.05 23.16
N LYS A 248 11.85 -10.08 22.66
CA LYS A 248 13.12 -10.56 23.21
C LYS A 248 14.18 -9.46 23.29
N ILE A 249 14.21 -8.56 22.31
CA ILE A 249 15.18 -7.47 22.27
C ILE A 249 14.78 -6.34 23.22
N LEU A 250 13.49 -6.06 23.39
CA LEU A 250 13.01 -5.07 24.35
C LEU A 250 13.29 -5.49 25.80
N GLU A 251 13.35 -6.80 26.07
CA GLU A 251 13.71 -7.38 27.37
C GLU A 251 15.21 -7.33 27.67
N ASP A 252 16.08 -7.11 26.66
CA ASP A 252 17.52 -7.01 26.83
C ASP A 252 17.94 -5.60 27.29
N PRO A 253 18.36 -5.41 28.55
CA PRO A 253 18.73 -4.11 29.07
C PRO A 253 19.98 -3.51 28.44
N SER A 254 20.84 -4.35 27.81
CA SER A 254 22.04 -3.92 27.12
C SER A 254 21.74 -3.22 25.78
N LYS A 255 20.54 -3.41 25.23
CA LYS A 255 20.15 -2.84 23.94
C LYS A 255 19.44 -1.48 24.09
N HIS A 256 19.79 -0.58 23.20
CA HIS A 256 19.12 0.71 23.03
C HIS A 256 18.12 0.59 21.88
N VAL A 257 16.89 0.12 22.20
CA VAL A 257 15.86 -0.14 21.19
C VAL A 257 15.11 1.15 20.91
N VAL A 258 15.16 1.59 19.65
CA VAL A 258 14.45 2.76 19.16
C VAL A 258 13.44 2.38 18.09
N ILE A 259 12.33 3.10 18.00
CA ILE A 259 11.32 2.88 16.97
C ILE A 259 11.03 4.16 16.20
N GLN A 260 10.89 4.02 14.88
CA GLN A 260 10.36 5.06 14.00
C GLN A 260 8.95 4.69 13.54
N THR A 261 8.06 5.67 13.43
CA THR A 261 6.68 5.45 13.00
C THR A 261 6.39 6.17 11.69
N ALA A 262 5.93 5.42 10.68
CA ALA A 262 5.45 6.00 9.42
C ALA A 262 4.12 6.78 9.61
N PRO A 263 3.77 7.70 8.71
CA PRO A 263 2.53 8.48 8.84
C PRO A 263 1.25 7.64 8.70
N ALA A 264 1.23 6.62 7.84
CA ALA A 264 0.00 5.86 7.58
C ALA A 264 -0.50 4.96 8.75
N PRO A 265 0.35 4.35 9.61
CA PRO A 265 -0.11 3.63 10.80
C PRO A 265 -0.96 4.47 11.76
N ARG A 266 -0.63 5.76 11.97
CA ARG A 266 -1.36 6.64 12.88
C ARG A 266 -2.83 6.85 12.48
N ALA A 267 -3.15 6.80 11.19
CA ALA A 267 -4.50 6.91 10.66
C ALA A 267 -5.23 5.56 10.53
N GLY A 268 -4.55 4.44 10.82
CA GLY A 268 -5.13 3.09 10.65
C GLY A 268 -5.20 2.28 11.93
N ILE A 269 -4.26 2.43 12.86
CA ILE A 269 -4.12 1.53 14.01
C ILE A 269 -5.37 1.47 14.90
N GLY A 270 -6.13 2.58 15.00
CA GLY A 270 -7.37 2.66 15.75
C GLY A 270 -8.44 1.65 15.31
N GLU A 271 -8.41 1.22 14.04
CA GLU A 271 -9.35 0.23 13.51
C GLU A 271 -9.18 -1.14 14.18
N GLU A 272 -7.96 -1.49 14.60
CA GLU A 272 -7.67 -2.72 15.37
C GLU A 272 -8.23 -2.68 16.80
N PHE A 273 -8.67 -1.50 17.27
CA PHE A 273 -9.30 -1.24 18.57
C PHE A 273 -10.77 -0.81 18.43
N GLY A 274 -11.39 -1.04 17.28
CA GLY A 274 -12.81 -0.80 17.03
C GLY A 274 -13.17 0.63 16.69
N LEU A 275 -12.22 1.53 16.50
CA LEU A 275 -12.48 2.90 16.07
C LEU A 275 -12.80 2.97 14.56
N PRO A 276 -13.53 4.01 14.13
CA PRO A 276 -13.78 4.25 12.71
C PRO A 276 -12.48 4.40 11.92
N PRO A 277 -12.44 3.96 10.64
CA PRO A 277 -11.29 4.18 9.78
C PRO A 277 -10.93 5.67 9.66
N GLY A 278 -9.64 5.98 9.72
CA GLY A 278 -9.17 7.35 9.65
C GLY A 278 -9.27 8.13 10.96
N THR A 279 -9.42 7.46 12.11
CA THR A 279 -9.27 8.10 13.43
C THR A 279 -7.77 8.24 13.72
N PRO A 280 -7.22 9.46 13.79
CA PRO A 280 -5.80 9.66 14.06
C PRO A 280 -5.49 9.38 15.54
N LEU A 281 -4.45 8.61 15.82
CA LEU A 281 -3.98 8.25 17.16
C LEU A 281 -2.46 8.44 17.30
N THR A 282 -1.95 9.55 16.79
CA THR A 282 -0.49 9.82 16.75
C THR A 282 0.14 9.88 18.13
N LEU A 283 -0.45 10.64 19.03
CA LEU A 283 0.11 10.87 20.36
C LEU A 283 -0.11 9.68 21.29
N GLU A 284 -1.29 9.07 21.25
CA GLU A 284 -1.66 7.87 22.00
C GLU A 284 -0.77 6.68 21.61
N MET A 285 -0.52 6.52 20.32
CA MET A 285 0.38 5.49 19.78
C MET A 285 1.80 5.67 20.33
N ASN A 286 2.31 6.90 20.41
CA ASN A 286 3.64 7.15 20.97
C ASN A 286 3.76 6.74 22.44
N THR A 287 2.73 7.02 23.23
CA THR A 287 2.66 6.58 24.63
C THR A 287 2.61 5.05 24.72
N ALA A 288 1.79 4.40 23.90
CA ALA A 288 1.69 2.95 23.83
C ALA A 288 3.04 2.28 23.48
N LEU A 289 3.78 2.85 22.53
CA LEU A 289 5.12 2.37 22.18
C LEU A 289 6.10 2.44 23.35
N ARG A 290 6.07 3.53 24.14
CA ARG A 290 6.89 3.63 25.34
C ARG A 290 6.50 2.60 26.40
N HIS A 291 5.20 2.33 26.56
CA HIS A 291 4.70 1.25 27.42
C HIS A 291 5.17 -0.13 27.00
N CYS A 292 5.36 -0.38 25.70
CA CYS A 292 5.97 -1.61 25.20
C CYS A 292 7.47 -1.72 25.51
N GLY A 293 8.13 -0.65 25.97
CA GLY A 293 9.55 -0.65 26.37
C GLY A 293 10.52 -0.02 25.37
N PHE A 294 10.04 0.59 24.27
CA PHE A 294 10.91 1.34 23.36
C PHE A 294 11.51 2.56 24.09
N LYS A 295 12.86 2.66 24.08
CA LYS A 295 13.59 3.73 24.78
C LYS A 295 13.42 5.08 24.12
N LYS A 296 13.19 5.11 22.80
CA LYS A 296 12.93 6.30 22.00
C LYS A 296 11.90 6.02 20.90
N VAL A 297 11.00 6.98 20.72
CA VAL A 297 9.95 6.94 19.68
C VAL A 297 10.10 8.15 18.79
N PHE A 298 10.43 7.92 17.52
CA PHE A 298 10.73 8.95 16.53
C PHE A 298 9.71 8.98 15.39
N ASP A 299 9.61 10.11 14.72
CA ASP A 299 8.75 10.29 13.55
C ASP A 299 9.53 10.07 12.25
N THR A 300 9.11 9.10 11.44
CA THR A 300 9.65 8.91 10.09
C THR A 300 9.41 10.13 9.17
N CYS A 301 8.46 11.02 9.54
CA CYS A 301 8.22 12.26 8.79
C CYS A 301 9.46 13.17 8.77
N PHE A 302 10.31 13.15 9.79
CA PHE A 302 11.61 13.82 9.78
C PHE A 302 12.48 13.37 8.60
N THR A 303 12.60 12.07 8.38
CA THR A 303 13.38 11.54 7.26
C THR A 303 12.63 11.56 5.94
N ALA A 304 11.30 11.70 5.95
CA ALA A 304 10.55 12.01 4.74
C ALA A 304 10.90 13.41 4.23
N ASP A 305 11.00 14.40 5.15
CA ASP A 305 11.47 15.75 4.80
C ASP A 305 12.89 15.73 4.24
N LEU A 306 13.78 14.95 4.88
CA LEU A 306 15.15 14.76 4.38
C LEU A 306 15.18 14.12 2.99
N THR A 307 14.32 13.12 2.76
CA THR A 307 14.19 12.47 1.43
C THR A 307 13.77 13.48 0.36
N ILE A 308 12.82 14.38 0.66
CA ILE A 308 12.39 15.41 -0.29
C ILE A 308 13.54 16.34 -0.66
N ILE A 309 14.39 16.71 0.27
CA ILE A 309 15.54 17.58 -0.01
C ILE A 309 16.57 16.86 -0.88
N GLU A 310 16.92 15.60 -0.57
CA GLU A 310 17.88 14.82 -1.36
C GLU A 310 17.31 14.44 -2.74
N GLU A 311 16.08 13.96 -2.83
CA GLU A 311 15.43 13.57 -4.08
C GLU A 311 15.15 14.79 -4.96
N GLY A 312 14.74 15.91 -4.36
CA GLY A 312 14.58 17.18 -5.05
C GLY A 312 15.89 17.73 -5.59
N THR A 313 16.98 17.63 -4.83
CA THR A 313 18.33 17.99 -5.27
C THR A 313 18.78 17.13 -6.45
N GLU A 314 18.50 15.83 -6.41
CA GLU A 314 18.79 14.94 -7.53
C GLU A 314 17.96 15.31 -8.77
N LEU A 315 16.67 15.65 -8.61
CA LEU A 315 15.82 16.10 -9.72
C LEU A 315 16.34 17.40 -10.36
N LEU A 316 16.70 18.41 -9.54
CA LEU A 316 17.30 19.66 -10.04
C LEU A 316 18.58 19.42 -10.84
N THR A 317 19.44 18.52 -10.36
CA THR A 317 20.67 18.14 -11.05
C THR A 317 20.37 17.49 -12.40
N ARG A 318 19.42 16.52 -12.44
CA ARG A 318 19.01 15.84 -13.68
C ARG A 318 18.38 16.80 -14.68
N LEU A 319 17.58 17.77 -14.22
CA LEU A 319 16.99 18.81 -15.07
C LEU A 319 18.07 19.73 -15.65
N LYS A 320 19.04 20.18 -14.84
CA LYS A 320 20.19 20.98 -15.29
C LYS A 320 20.96 20.24 -16.39
N ASP A 321 21.30 18.98 -16.15
CA ASP A 321 22.06 18.15 -17.11
C ASP A 321 21.30 17.96 -18.43
N GLN A 322 19.96 17.82 -18.39
CA GLN A 322 19.15 17.66 -19.60
C GLN A 322 18.95 18.97 -20.36
N LEU A 323 18.75 20.10 -19.68
CA LEU A 323 18.39 21.36 -20.31
C LEU A 323 19.60 22.14 -20.84
N ILE A 324 20.76 22.05 -20.16
CA ILE A 324 21.96 22.84 -20.50
C ILE A 324 23.26 22.06 -20.58
N GLY A 325 23.25 20.75 -20.27
CA GLY A 325 24.47 19.96 -20.12
C GLY A 325 24.51 18.66 -20.91
N SER A 326 25.31 17.71 -20.44
CA SER A 326 25.48 16.39 -20.99
C SER A 326 24.36 15.46 -20.50
N LYS A 327 23.82 14.62 -21.38
CA LYS A 327 22.72 13.67 -21.12
C LYS A 327 23.11 12.46 -20.23
N GLU A 328 23.82 12.66 -19.14
CA GLU A 328 24.33 11.52 -18.34
C GLU A 328 23.29 10.84 -17.45
N LYS A 329 22.22 11.52 -17.03
CA LYS A 329 21.19 10.93 -16.16
C LYS A 329 19.81 10.93 -16.83
N ALA A 330 19.11 9.78 -16.71
CA ALA A 330 17.83 9.56 -17.37
C ALA A 330 16.67 10.36 -16.75
N LEU A 331 15.87 11.01 -17.57
CA LEU A 331 14.51 11.47 -17.26
C LEU A 331 13.50 10.62 -18.06
N PRO A 332 12.26 10.44 -17.58
CA PRO A 332 11.75 10.91 -16.29
C PRO A 332 12.43 10.27 -15.08
N MET A 333 12.61 11.03 -14.00
CA MET A 333 13.03 10.48 -12.73
C MET A 333 11.83 9.83 -12.02
N PHE A 334 12.03 8.68 -11.37
CA PHE A 334 11.01 7.94 -10.64
C PHE A 334 11.30 7.95 -9.15
N THR A 335 10.25 8.07 -8.32
CA THR A 335 10.40 7.92 -6.87
C THR A 335 10.87 6.52 -6.50
N SER A 336 11.64 6.39 -5.41
CA SER A 336 12.24 5.12 -4.94
C SER A 336 11.82 4.71 -3.53
N CYS A 337 10.98 5.48 -2.84
CA CYS A 337 10.58 5.22 -1.45
C CYS A 337 9.64 4.01 -1.27
N SER A 338 9.05 3.47 -2.35
CA SER A 338 8.13 2.33 -2.34
C SER A 338 8.85 1.03 -2.72
N PRO A 339 9.25 0.15 -1.76
CA PRO A 339 10.09 -1.00 -2.06
C PRO A 339 9.41 -2.07 -2.91
N GLY A 340 8.09 -2.18 -2.86
CA GLY A 340 7.35 -3.07 -3.75
C GLY A 340 7.40 -2.61 -5.21
N TRP A 341 7.36 -1.30 -5.45
CA TRP A 341 7.56 -0.69 -6.76
C TRP A 341 8.99 -0.91 -7.27
N VAL A 342 9.97 -0.59 -6.45
CA VAL A 342 11.39 -0.79 -6.81
C VAL A 342 11.65 -2.25 -7.17
N LYS A 343 11.18 -3.21 -6.36
CA LYS A 343 11.33 -4.64 -6.65
C LYS A 343 10.59 -5.06 -7.93
N TYR A 344 9.42 -4.46 -8.22
CA TYR A 344 8.71 -4.66 -9.47
C TYR A 344 9.55 -4.23 -10.67
N LEU A 345 10.13 -3.04 -10.61
CA LEU A 345 10.98 -2.50 -11.67
C LEU A 345 12.24 -3.35 -11.86
N GLU A 346 12.91 -3.74 -10.78
CA GLU A 346 14.09 -4.62 -10.82
C GLU A 346 13.83 -5.97 -11.52
N HIS A 347 12.61 -6.53 -11.36
CA HIS A 347 12.22 -7.81 -11.98
C HIS A 347 11.74 -7.66 -13.44
N PHE A 348 10.90 -6.68 -13.70
CA PHE A 348 10.13 -6.63 -14.95
C PHE A 348 10.61 -5.57 -15.94
N TYR A 349 11.24 -4.49 -15.44
CA TYR A 349 11.67 -3.33 -16.23
C TYR A 349 13.06 -2.82 -15.83
N PRO A 350 14.08 -3.71 -15.78
CA PRO A 350 15.41 -3.33 -15.30
C PRO A 350 16.10 -2.24 -16.15
N GLU A 351 15.65 -2.02 -17.38
CA GLU A 351 16.11 -0.94 -18.24
C GLU A 351 15.80 0.46 -17.70
N PHE A 352 14.81 0.58 -16.81
CA PHE A 352 14.45 1.84 -16.15
C PHE A 352 15.11 2.04 -14.78
N ILE A 353 15.99 1.13 -14.34
CA ILE A 353 16.75 1.33 -13.08
C ILE A 353 17.48 2.68 -13.06
N PRO A 354 18.11 3.18 -14.16
CA PRO A 354 18.74 4.49 -14.17
C PRO A 354 17.76 5.67 -13.93
N SER A 355 16.47 5.48 -14.19
CA SER A 355 15.43 6.47 -13.93
C SER A 355 15.00 6.54 -12.46
N LEU A 356 15.27 5.53 -11.63
CA LEU A 356 14.99 5.60 -10.19
C LEU A 356 15.81 6.71 -9.53
N SER A 357 15.21 7.39 -8.58
CA SER A 357 15.95 8.22 -7.63
C SER A 357 16.91 7.32 -6.83
N THR A 358 18.11 7.80 -6.60
CA THR A 358 19.11 7.11 -5.78
C THR A 358 18.89 7.32 -4.29
N ALA A 359 18.02 8.25 -3.88
CA ALA A 359 17.66 8.49 -2.50
C ALA A 359 17.08 7.23 -1.84
N LYS A 360 17.57 6.88 -0.66
CA LYS A 360 16.96 5.84 0.17
C LYS A 360 15.55 6.23 0.58
N SER A 361 14.73 5.24 0.91
CA SER A 361 13.44 5.55 1.53
C SER A 361 13.62 6.20 2.91
N PRO A 362 12.63 6.99 3.39
CA PRO A 362 12.67 7.57 4.74
C PRO A 362 13.01 6.56 5.84
N GLN A 363 12.50 5.32 5.74
CA GLN A 363 12.83 4.25 6.67
C GLN A 363 14.34 3.98 6.74
N GLN A 364 14.99 3.87 5.59
CA GLN A 364 16.41 3.51 5.53
C GLN A 364 17.33 4.70 5.82
N MET A 365 16.93 5.91 5.43
CA MET A 365 17.62 7.13 5.84
C MET A 365 17.65 7.25 7.36
N PHE A 366 16.51 7.00 8.01
CA PHE A 366 16.40 7.02 9.47
C PHE A 366 17.37 6.05 10.12
N GLY A 367 17.37 4.77 9.70
CA GLY A 367 18.25 3.75 10.26
C GLY A 367 19.72 4.11 10.12
N SER A 368 20.11 4.62 8.94
CA SER A 368 21.48 5.06 8.69
C SER A 368 21.90 6.22 9.61
N ILE A 369 21.03 7.22 9.82
CA ILE A 369 21.29 8.38 10.69
C ILE A 369 21.38 7.94 12.15
N ILE A 370 20.49 7.07 12.61
CA ILE A 370 20.51 6.56 13.99
C ILE A 370 21.80 5.82 14.28
N LYS A 371 22.24 4.93 13.40
CA LYS A 371 23.45 4.14 13.61
C LYS A 371 24.76 4.90 13.35
N THR A 372 24.69 6.16 12.90
CA THR A 372 25.85 7.02 12.66
C THR A 372 25.85 8.28 13.52
N HIS A 373 25.05 9.27 13.13
CA HIS A 373 25.02 10.58 13.80
C HIS A 373 24.48 10.49 15.23
N TYR A 374 23.31 9.87 15.41
CA TYR A 374 22.71 9.70 16.73
C TYR A 374 23.60 8.88 17.68
N ALA A 375 24.11 7.74 17.21
CA ALA A 375 25.00 6.88 17.98
C ALA A 375 26.22 7.68 18.49
N LYS A 376 26.86 8.46 17.60
CA LYS A 376 28.01 9.29 17.94
C LYS A 376 27.67 10.40 18.93
N THR A 377 26.59 11.12 18.72
CA THR A 377 26.21 12.28 19.57
C THR A 377 25.78 11.87 20.97
N HIS A 378 25.24 10.64 21.13
CA HIS A 378 24.80 10.11 22.42
C HIS A 378 25.83 9.16 23.06
N GLY A 379 26.98 8.93 22.41
CA GLY A 379 28.04 8.06 22.95
C GLY A 379 27.61 6.58 23.06
N ILE A 380 26.70 6.12 22.20
CA ILE A 380 26.18 4.75 22.19
C ILE A 380 26.88 3.97 21.07
N ASP A 381 27.35 2.74 21.38
CA ASP A 381 27.89 1.87 20.34
C ASP A 381 26.77 1.50 19.34
N PRO A 382 26.97 1.69 18.03
CA PRO A 382 25.98 1.30 17.03
C PRO A 382 25.52 -0.16 17.09
N ARG A 383 26.35 -1.07 17.63
CA ARG A 383 26.03 -2.50 17.85
C ARG A 383 24.97 -2.72 18.94
N ASP A 384 24.86 -1.76 19.87
CA ASP A 384 23.88 -1.83 20.95
C ASP A 384 22.57 -1.11 20.60
N ILE A 385 22.55 -0.37 19.48
CA ILE A 385 21.33 0.25 18.97
C ILE A 385 20.58 -0.76 18.10
N VAL A 386 19.31 -0.98 18.42
CA VAL A 386 18.39 -1.74 17.58
C VAL A 386 17.31 -0.80 17.05
N THR A 387 17.20 -0.73 15.74
CA THR A 387 16.24 0.12 15.03
C THR A 387 15.04 -0.70 14.58
N VAL A 388 13.86 -0.33 15.08
CA VAL A 388 12.58 -0.91 14.70
C VAL A 388 11.79 0.11 13.88
N ALA A 389 11.09 -0.34 12.84
CA ALA A 389 10.28 0.52 12.00
C ALA A 389 8.82 0.07 12.02
N LEU A 390 7.91 0.93 12.49
CA LEU A 390 6.47 0.72 12.39
C LEU A 390 5.97 1.23 11.04
N MET A 391 5.62 0.29 10.16
CA MET A 391 5.32 0.57 8.76
C MET A 391 3.97 -0.02 8.32
N PRO A 392 3.23 0.64 7.42
CA PRO A 392 1.97 0.10 6.87
C PRO A 392 2.20 -0.99 5.81
N CYS A 393 3.42 -1.46 5.64
CA CYS A 393 3.91 -2.11 4.42
C CYS A 393 4.71 -3.38 4.74
N THR A 394 4.32 -4.50 4.15
CA THR A 394 5.07 -5.76 4.27
C THR A 394 6.39 -5.75 3.48
N ALA A 395 6.45 -5.00 2.35
CA ALA A 395 7.67 -4.90 1.55
C ALA A 395 8.80 -4.13 2.27
N LYS A 396 8.50 -3.35 3.31
CA LYS A 396 9.50 -2.68 4.16
C LYS A 396 10.36 -3.66 4.97
N LYS A 397 9.82 -4.84 5.31
CA LYS A 397 10.61 -5.94 5.89
C LYS A 397 11.67 -6.45 4.90
N PHE A 398 11.28 -6.63 3.64
CA PHE A 398 12.21 -7.00 2.56
C PHE A 398 13.26 -5.91 2.34
N GLU A 399 12.86 -4.63 2.30
CA GLU A 399 13.78 -3.50 2.12
C GLU A 399 14.83 -3.46 3.23
N ALA A 400 14.44 -3.65 4.49
CA ALA A 400 15.34 -3.71 5.62
C ALA A 400 16.38 -4.85 5.51
N GLY A 401 16.05 -5.93 4.81
CA GLY A 401 16.95 -7.08 4.56
C GLY A 401 17.84 -6.95 3.32
N ARG A 402 17.77 -5.86 2.55
CA ARG A 402 18.61 -5.70 1.33
C ARG A 402 20.08 -5.52 1.69
N PRO A 403 21.02 -6.17 0.96
CA PRO A 403 22.44 -6.10 1.26
C PRO A 403 23.02 -4.68 1.21
N GLU A 404 22.47 -3.83 0.35
CA GLU A 404 22.89 -2.44 0.18
C GLU A 404 22.41 -1.48 1.29
N MET A 405 21.51 -1.94 2.18
CA MET A 405 20.96 -1.14 3.28
C MET A 405 21.80 -1.30 4.56
N ASN A 406 23.12 -1.04 4.43
CA ASN A 406 24.11 -1.15 5.50
C ASN A 406 25.16 -0.04 5.44
N SER A 407 24.81 1.13 4.94
CA SER A 407 25.77 2.23 4.71
C SER A 407 26.40 2.78 5.99
N SER A 408 25.78 2.54 7.14
CA SER A 408 26.36 2.81 8.46
C SER A 408 27.51 1.86 8.85
N GLY A 409 27.72 0.76 8.10
CA GLY A 409 28.57 -0.36 8.48
C GLY A 409 27.85 -1.46 9.25
N TYR A 410 26.59 -1.24 9.55
CA TYR A 410 25.65 -2.15 10.19
C TYR A 410 24.36 -2.17 9.38
N ARG A 411 23.49 -3.14 9.62
CA ARG A 411 22.14 -3.12 9.06
C ARG A 411 21.44 -1.83 9.51
N ASP A 412 20.98 -1.01 8.56
CA ASP A 412 20.44 0.31 8.88
C ASP A 412 19.13 0.18 9.70
N VAL A 413 18.21 -0.73 9.31
CA VAL A 413 16.97 -1.05 10.05
C VAL A 413 16.95 -2.54 10.39
N ASP A 414 16.83 -2.87 11.68
CA ASP A 414 16.94 -4.25 12.14
C ASP A 414 15.61 -5.02 11.98
N TYR A 415 14.47 -4.41 12.33
CA TYR A 415 13.14 -5.03 12.29
C TYR A 415 12.10 -4.10 11.69
N GLY A 416 11.13 -4.68 10.99
CA GLY A 416 9.99 -3.95 10.44
C GLY A 416 8.67 -4.54 10.94
N LEU A 417 7.95 -3.81 11.79
CA LEU A 417 6.63 -4.20 12.26
C LEU A 417 5.54 -3.54 11.41
N THR A 418 4.53 -4.30 11.05
CA THR A 418 3.33 -3.77 10.41
C THR A 418 2.39 -3.13 11.43
N THR A 419 1.41 -2.35 10.98
CA THR A 419 0.37 -1.79 11.84
C THR A 419 -0.38 -2.87 12.61
N ARG A 420 -0.64 -4.02 11.99
CA ARG A 420 -1.31 -5.17 12.63
C ARG A 420 -0.44 -5.85 13.68
N GLU A 421 0.85 -6.05 13.41
CA GLU A 421 1.80 -6.60 14.39
C GLU A 421 1.91 -5.67 15.60
N MET A 422 1.99 -4.37 15.39
CA MET A 422 2.05 -3.41 16.51
C MET A 422 0.76 -3.43 17.33
N ALA A 423 -0.40 -3.48 16.69
CA ALA A 423 -1.67 -3.62 17.41
C ALA A 423 -1.76 -4.94 18.20
N LYS A 424 -1.14 -6.03 17.69
CA LYS A 424 -0.99 -7.29 18.45
C LYS A 424 -0.16 -7.06 19.71
N MET A 425 1.01 -6.43 19.60
CA MET A 425 1.87 -6.10 20.76
C MET A 425 1.13 -5.24 21.78
N PHE A 426 0.36 -4.24 21.35
CA PHE A 426 -0.44 -3.41 22.25
C PHE A 426 -1.51 -4.22 22.99
N ARG A 427 -2.17 -5.17 22.33
CA ARG A 427 -3.13 -6.07 23.00
C ARG A 427 -2.46 -7.02 23.99
N GLU A 428 -1.28 -7.53 23.69
CA GLU A 428 -0.49 -8.38 24.60
C GLU A 428 -0.10 -7.68 25.89
N THR A 429 0.12 -6.35 25.84
CA THR A 429 0.40 -5.53 27.03
C THR A 429 -0.85 -5.01 27.73
N GLY A 430 -2.05 -5.32 27.25
CA GLY A 430 -3.30 -4.84 27.81
C GLY A 430 -3.56 -3.34 27.61
N ILE A 431 -2.93 -2.72 26.61
CA ILE A 431 -3.07 -1.30 26.29
C ILE A 431 -4.47 -1.02 25.72
N ASP A 432 -5.17 -0.08 26.35
CA ASP A 432 -6.41 0.52 25.84
C ASP A 432 -6.08 1.78 25.05
N LEU A 433 -5.61 1.58 23.82
CA LEU A 433 -5.07 2.63 22.97
C LEU A 433 -5.98 3.86 22.80
N PRO A 434 -7.32 3.71 22.58
CA PRO A 434 -8.20 4.85 22.42
C PRO A 434 -8.32 5.78 23.65
N ASN A 435 -8.02 5.26 24.83
CA ASN A 435 -8.16 5.98 26.11
C ASN A 435 -6.80 6.36 26.73
N MET A 436 -5.70 6.19 25.99
CA MET A 436 -4.37 6.60 26.47
C MET A 436 -4.19 8.12 26.45
N GLU A 437 -3.50 8.64 27.44
CA GLU A 437 -2.98 10.01 27.39
C GLU A 437 -1.86 10.09 26.36
N GLY A 438 -1.97 11.05 25.41
CA GLY A 438 -1.04 11.19 24.32
C GLY A 438 0.30 11.82 24.73
N SER A 439 1.39 11.44 24.08
CA SER A 439 2.72 12.04 24.24
C SER A 439 3.40 12.31 22.90
N GLY A 440 4.22 13.38 22.83
CA GLY A 440 4.97 13.74 21.63
C GLY A 440 6.06 12.75 21.26
N PHE A 441 6.65 12.93 20.10
CA PHE A 441 7.85 12.20 19.69
C PHE A 441 9.08 12.66 20.47
N ASP A 442 10.13 11.84 20.47
CA ASP A 442 11.40 12.12 21.14
C ASP A 442 12.33 12.97 20.26
N ASN A 443 13.03 13.93 20.86
CA ASN A 443 14.12 14.64 20.21
C ASN A 443 15.42 13.79 20.18
N PRO A 444 16.30 14.01 19.15
CA PRO A 444 16.28 15.12 18.17
C PRO A 444 15.45 14.87 16.92
N PHE A 445 14.92 13.75 16.58
CA PHE A 445 14.30 13.42 15.29
C PHE A 445 12.76 13.24 15.40
N GLY A 446 12.14 13.97 16.30
CA GLY A 446 10.69 13.92 16.52
C GLY A 446 9.88 14.93 15.73
N GLY A 447 10.53 15.88 15.08
CA GLY A 447 9.88 16.94 14.31
C GLY A 447 9.74 16.59 12.83
N GLY A 448 8.54 16.25 12.37
CA GLY A 448 8.20 16.15 10.95
C GLY A 448 7.35 17.31 10.48
N SER A 449 7.39 17.65 9.19
CA SER A 449 6.49 18.63 8.58
C SER A 449 5.20 17.97 8.08
N GLY A 450 4.20 18.80 7.76
CA GLY A 450 2.99 18.37 7.04
C GLY A 450 3.33 17.64 5.73
N SER A 451 4.36 18.10 5.01
CA SER A 451 4.90 17.41 3.83
C SER A 451 5.33 15.97 4.15
N GLY A 452 6.00 15.73 5.27
CA GLY A 452 6.36 14.38 5.71
C GLY A 452 5.14 13.51 6.01
N ILE A 453 4.08 14.08 6.58
CA ILE A 453 2.85 13.37 6.94
C ILE A 453 2.13 12.86 5.69
N ILE A 454 1.97 13.69 4.65
CA ILE A 454 1.23 13.30 3.43
C ILE A 454 1.94 12.22 2.58
N PHE A 455 3.19 11.86 2.86
CA PHE A 455 3.86 10.69 2.24
C PHE A 455 3.05 9.39 2.37
N GLY A 456 2.17 9.30 3.37
CA GLY A 456 1.26 8.18 3.55
C GLY A 456 0.24 8.01 2.43
N ALA A 457 -0.12 9.06 1.74
CA ALA A 457 -1.13 9.09 0.68
C ALA A 457 -0.51 9.02 -0.71
N THR A 458 -1.26 8.50 -1.70
CA THR A 458 -0.90 8.61 -3.11
C THR A 458 -0.89 10.08 -3.54
N GLY A 459 0.17 10.49 -4.19
CA GLY A 459 0.40 11.88 -4.59
C GLY A 459 1.10 12.73 -3.53
N GLY A 460 1.21 12.22 -2.29
CA GLY A 460 1.80 12.99 -1.20
C GLY A 460 3.30 13.23 -1.35
N VAL A 461 4.05 12.28 -1.91
CA VAL A 461 5.49 12.47 -2.20
C VAL A 461 5.68 13.53 -3.27
N MET A 462 4.90 13.45 -4.36
CA MET A 462 4.91 14.45 -5.45
C MET A 462 4.51 15.83 -4.93
N GLU A 463 3.44 15.90 -4.14
CA GLU A 463 2.98 17.16 -3.56
C GLU A 463 4.05 17.78 -2.66
N SER A 464 4.68 16.99 -1.80
CA SER A 464 5.78 17.44 -0.92
C SER A 464 6.98 17.94 -1.70
N ALA A 465 7.38 17.21 -2.76
CA ALA A 465 8.47 17.62 -3.63
C ALA A 465 8.17 18.96 -4.35
N ILE A 466 6.98 19.10 -4.90
CA ILE A 466 6.61 20.32 -5.62
C ILE A 466 6.44 21.49 -4.66
N ARG A 467 5.76 21.32 -3.50
CA ARG A 467 5.66 22.39 -2.48
C ARG A 467 7.04 22.92 -2.12
N THR A 468 8.00 22.03 -1.89
CA THR A 468 9.38 22.40 -1.51
C THR A 468 10.15 23.04 -2.68
N LEU A 469 10.26 22.34 -3.81
CA LEU A 469 11.10 22.79 -4.92
C LEU A 469 10.56 24.05 -5.62
N PHE A 470 9.25 24.12 -5.85
CA PHE A 470 8.67 25.27 -6.52
C PHE A 470 8.91 26.55 -5.73
N GLU A 471 8.74 26.51 -4.41
CA GLU A 471 9.00 27.68 -3.58
C GLU A 471 10.48 28.03 -3.48
N LEU A 472 11.36 27.05 -3.32
CA LEU A 472 12.81 27.27 -3.32
C LEU A 472 13.31 27.86 -4.64
N VAL A 473 12.69 27.51 -5.77
CA VAL A 473 13.07 27.98 -7.11
C VAL A 473 12.43 29.34 -7.46
N THR A 474 11.17 29.55 -7.07
CA THR A 474 10.39 30.73 -7.54
C THR A 474 10.15 31.79 -6.45
N GLY A 475 10.39 31.45 -5.19
CA GLY A 475 10.02 32.29 -4.04
C GLY A 475 8.50 32.41 -3.84
N LYS A 476 7.69 31.66 -4.58
CA LYS A 476 6.23 31.70 -4.50
C LYS A 476 5.69 30.48 -3.81
N GLU A 477 4.82 30.70 -2.84
CA GLU A 477 4.17 29.64 -2.10
C GLU A 477 3.13 28.88 -2.93
N ILE A 478 3.13 27.55 -2.81
CA ILE A 478 2.04 26.68 -3.27
C ILE A 478 1.53 25.90 -2.06
N ASP A 479 0.31 26.20 -1.63
CA ASP A 479 -0.30 25.52 -0.48
C ASP A 479 -0.78 24.11 -0.82
N SER A 480 -1.29 23.91 -2.02
CA SER A 480 -1.75 22.60 -2.49
C SER A 480 -1.55 22.47 -4.00
N LEU A 481 -0.93 21.37 -4.40
CA LEU A 481 -0.76 20.98 -5.78
C LEU A 481 -2.10 20.81 -6.51
N PHE A 482 -3.10 20.31 -5.78
CA PHE A 482 -4.43 20.02 -6.32
C PHE A 482 -5.27 21.28 -6.54
N GLN A 483 -4.92 22.41 -5.93
CA GLN A 483 -5.63 23.68 -6.11
C GLN A 483 -5.04 24.54 -7.23
N HIS A 484 -3.73 24.49 -7.46
CA HIS A 484 -3.01 25.37 -8.38
C HIS A 484 -2.53 24.69 -9.67
N GLY A 485 -2.38 23.38 -9.68
CA GLY A 485 -1.96 22.62 -10.86
C GLY A 485 -3.13 22.26 -11.78
N LYS A 486 -2.90 22.27 -13.09
CA LYS A 486 -3.84 21.72 -14.07
C LYS A 486 -3.76 20.19 -14.03
N ILE A 487 -4.36 19.60 -12.98
CA ILE A 487 -4.42 18.14 -12.85
C ILE A 487 -5.46 17.63 -13.83
N ARG A 488 -5.06 16.68 -14.66
CA ARG A 488 -5.94 15.99 -15.58
C ARG A 488 -5.74 14.48 -15.52
N GLU A 489 -6.81 13.75 -15.69
CA GLU A 489 -6.74 12.32 -15.98
C GLU A 489 -6.34 12.14 -17.44
N VAL A 490 -5.43 11.23 -17.71
CA VAL A 490 -5.03 10.89 -19.08
C VAL A 490 -6.00 9.85 -19.60
N ARG A 491 -6.61 10.09 -20.76
CA ARG A 491 -7.56 9.13 -21.39
C ARG A 491 -6.92 7.75 -21.49
N GLY A 492 -7.62 6.74 -20.99
CA GLY A 492 -7.13 5.36 -20.95
C GLY A 492 -6.22 5.03 -19.77
N PHE A 493 -5.91 5.99 -18.88
CA PHE A 493 -5.09 5.82 -17.67
C PHE A 493 -5.87 6.24 -16.43
N GLU A 494 -7.03 5.64 -16.22
CA GLU A 494 -7.80 5.81 -14.98
C GLU A 494 -6.89 5.51 -13.78
N ASP A 495 -6.97 6.28 -12.70
CA ASP A 495 -6.10 6.20 -11.52
C ASP A 495 -4.64 6.69 -11.75
N VAL A 496 -4.29 7.31 -12.89
CA VAL A 496 -3.02 8.00 -13.10
C VAL A 496 -3.31 9.49 -13.33
N LYS A 497 -2.72 10.33 -12.50
CA LYS A 497 -2.87 11.78 -12.61
C LYS A 497 -1.65 12.38 -13.29
N TYR A 498 -1.88 13.33 -14.18
CA TYR A 498 -0.83 14.07 -14.88
C TYR A 498 -1.01 15.57 -14.63
N MET A 499 0.09 16.27 -14.47
CA MET A 499 0.06 17.70 -14.21
C MET A 499 1.19 18.43 -14.93
N GLU A 500 0.89 19.66 -15.34
CA GLU A 500 1.84 20.62 -15.88
C GLU A 500 1.89 21.84 -14.96
N LEU A 501 3.10 22.26 -14.60
CA LEU A 501 3.37 23.41 -13.75
C LEU A 501 4.40 24.32 -14.43
N GLU A 502 4.02 25.54 -14.76
CA GLU A 502 4.92 26.53 -15.35
C GLU A 502 5.77 27.19 -14.26
N ILE A 503 7.07 27.33 -14.51
CA ILE A 503 8.02 28.06 -13.68
C ILE A 503 8.21 29.45 -14.31
N PRO A 504 7.45 30.49 -13.90
CA PRO A 504 7.38 31.76 -14.63
C PRO A 504 8.61 32.64 -14.41
N LYS A 505 9.20 32.58 -13.22
CA LYS A 505 10.37 33.36 -12.82
C LYS A 505 11.09 32.64 -11.68
N VAL A 506 12.39 32.76 -11.67
CA VAL A 506 13.25 32.13 -10.66
C VAL A 506 13.81 33.13 -9.66
N THR A 507 14.24 32.67 -8.48
CA THR A 507 14.90 33.46 -7.43
C THR A 507 16.40 33.13 -7.34
N GLU A 508 17.08 33.78 -6.41
CA GLU A 508 18.44 33.39 -6.03
C GLU A 508 18.45 32.01 -5.36
N VAL A 509 19.55 31.30 -5.53
CA VAL A 509 19.72 29.96 -4.93
C VAL A 509 19.77 30.10 -3.40
N PRO A 510 18.84 29.47 -2.67
CA PRO A 510 18.83 29.48 -1.20
C PRO A 510 20.03 28.73 -0.63
N GLU A 511 20.39 29.07 0.61
CA GLU A 511 21.59 28.55 1.28
C GLU A 511 21.67 27.01 1.30
N ILE A 512 20.55 26.34 1.51
CA ILE A 512 20.48 24.87 1.56
C ILE A 512 20.87 24.21 0.22
N LEU A 513 20.72 24.90 -0.91
CA LEU A 513 21.05 24.39 -2.24
C LEU A 513 22.36 24.99 -2.80
N ARG A 514 23.09 25.80 -2.00
CA ARG A 514 24.40 26.31 -2.39
C ARG A 514 25.39 25.15 -2.58
N GLY A 515 26.07 25.14 -3.73
CA GLY A 515 26.97 24.06 -4.13
C GLY A 515 26.29 22.92 -4.90
N VAL A 516 24.95 22.90 -5.00
CA VAL A 516 24.18 21.98 -5.85
C VAL A 516 24.03 22.57 -7.25
N VAL A 517 23.53 23.80 -7.31
CA VAL A 517 23.38 24.58 -8.55
C VAL A 517 23.92 25.98 -8.34
N ASP A 518 24.43 26.63 -9.40
CA ASP A 518 24.98 27.96 -9.34
C ASP A 518 23.85 29.02 -9.45
N ASP A 519 22.84 28.74 -10.27
CA ASP A 519 21.63 29.54 -10.47
C ASP A 519 20.46 28.64 -10.93
N PHE A 520 19.27 29.21 -11.01
CA PHE A 520 18.05 28.54 -11.51
C PHE A 520 17.63 29.02 -12.92
N ASN A 521 18.45 29.81 -13.62
CA ASN A 521 18.07 30.39 -14.90
C ASN A 521 17.64 29.36 -15.95
N PHE A 522 18.19 28.15 -15.88
CA PHE A 522 17.82 27.04 -16.76
C PHE A 522 16.38 26.57 -16.59
N LEU A 523 15.68 26.93 -15.50
CA LEU A 523 14.29 26.57 -15.22
C LEU A 523 13.29 27.67 -15.60
N GLU A 524 13.74 28.92 -15.85
CA GLU A 524 12.84 30.03 -16.16
C GLU A 524 12.06 29.77 -17.46
N GLY A 525 10.73 29.86 -17.39
CA GLY A 525 9.84 29.54 -18.51
C GLY A 525 9.65 28.06 -18.81
N VAL A 526 10.28 27.15 -18.04
CA VAL A 526 10.11 25.71 -18.21
C VAL A 526 8.75 25.27 -17.64
N THR A 527 8.05 24.44 -18.40
CA THR A 527 6.87 23.74 -17.90
C THR A 527 7.29 22.39 -17.33
N LEU A 528 7.25 22.28 -15.99
CA LEU A 528 7.49 21.01 -15.29
C LEU A 528 6.31 20.07 -15.50
N LYS A 529 6.58 18.86 -16.01
CA LYS A 529 5.57 17.82 -16.28
C LYS A 529 5.78 16.68 -15.32
N VAL A 530 4.73 16.35 -14.55
CA VAL A 530 4.82 15.31 -13.52
C VAL A 530 3.61 14.38 -13.58
N ALA A 531 3.77 13.16 -13.06
CA ALA A 531 2.68 12.21 -12.97
C ALA A 531 2.67 11.46 -11.63
N ILE A 532 1.47 11.03 -11.23
CA ILE A 532 1.23 10.27 -10.00
C ILE A 532 0.56 8.96 -10.38
N CYS A 533 1.16 7.84 -10.01
CA CYS A 533 0.71 6.51 -10.35
C CYS A 533 0.72 5.59 -9.12
N HIS A 534 -0.37 4.86 -8.90
CA HIS A 534 -0.42 3.84 -7.85
C HIS A 534 -0.96 2.50 -8.35
N GLY A 535 -0.48 1.39 -7.73
CA GLY A 535 -0.72 0.03 -8.20
C GLY A 535 0.21 -0.36 -9.34
N THR A 536 0.86 -1.52 -9.24
CA THR A 536 1.86 -1.94 -10.24
C THR A 536 1.26 -2.29 -11.60
N ALA A 537 -0.04 -2.61 -11.66
CA ALA A 537 -0.75 -2.73 -12.93
C ALA A 537 -0.80 -1.40 -13.72
N ASN A 538 -1.04 -0.29 -13.01
CA ASN A 538 -0.99 1.05 -13.62
C ASN A 538 0.45 1.45 -13.95
N ALA A 539 1.41 1.12 -13.06
CA ALA A 539 2.83 1.37 -13.31
C ALA A 539 3.31 0.71 -14.60
N LYS A 540 2.90 -0.54 -14.86
CA LYS A 540 3.18 -1.21 -16.13
C LYS A 540 2.69 -0.40 -17.33
N ARG A 541 1.44 0.07 -17.28
CA ARG A 541 0.85 0.85 -18.39
C ARG A 541 1.62 2.13 -18.66
N VAL A 542 2.02 2.84 -17.59
CA VAL A 542 2.84 4.06 -17.69
C VAL A 542 4.22 3.74 -18.27
N LEU A 543 4.88 2.66 -17.83
CA LEU A 543 6.19 2.26 -18.38
C LEU A 543 6.12 1.85 -19.86
N GLU A 544 5.07 1.14 -20.25
CA GLU A 544 4.87 0.78 -21.67
C GLU A 544 4.56 2.04 -22.52
N ASP A 545 3.83 3.02 -22.00
CA ASP A 545 3.61 4.30 -22.66
C ASP A 545 4.94 5.08 -22.85
N ILE A 546 5.78 5.10 -21.83
CA ILE A 546 7.12 5.71 -21.91
C ILE A 546 7.97 5.04 -22.99
N LYS A 547 7.98 3.70 -23.05
CA LYS A 547 8.69 2.94 -24.11
C LYS A 547 8.18 3.26 -25.51
N ALA A 548 6.88 3.50 -25.64
CA ALA A 548 6.25 3.85 -26.90
C ALA A 548 6.42 5.32 -27.30
N GLY A 549 7.09 6.15 -26.47
CA GLY A 549 7.21 7.59 -26.70
C GLY A 549 5.91 8.35 -26.47
N GLY A 550 5.03 7.83 -25.62
CA GLY A 550 3.72 8.43 -25.30
C GLY A 550 3.78 9.63 -24.35
N VAL A 551 2.64 9.97 -23.75
CA VAL A 551 2.48 11.19 -22.92
C VAL A 551 3.45 11.23 -21.76
N PHE A 552 3.67 10.09 -21.08
CA PHE A 552 4.52 10.03 -19.89
C PHE A 552 6.02 10.03 -20.20
N SER A 553 6.42 9.84 -21.45
CA SER A 553 7.82 9.93 -21.88
C SER A 553 8.38 11.36 -21.74
N ASN A 554 7.51 12.37 -21.74
CA ASN A 554 7.85 13.77 -21.59
C ASN A 554 7.76 14.28 -20.15
N CYS A 555 7.46 13.41 -19.18
CA CYS A 555 7.48 13.77 -17.77
C CYS A 555 8.92 13.99 -17.30
N HIS A 556 9.07 14.90 -16.32
CA HIS A 556 10.34 15.11 -15.63
C HIS A 556 10.42 14.27 -14.35
N PHE A 557 9.30 14.10 -13.66
CA PHE A 557 9.23 13.36 -12.42
C PHE A 557 7.91 12.56 -12.33
N ILE A 558 8.00 11.30 -11.90
CA ILE A 558 6.83 10.42 -11.75
C ILE A 558 6.86 9.75 -10.39
N GLU A 559 5.80 9.96 -9.60
CA GLU A 559 5.58 9.20 -8.37
C GLU A 559 4.99 7.84 -8.69
N PHE A 560 5.64 6.77 -8.20
CA PHE A 560 5.12 5.41 -8.25
C PHE A 560 4.92 4.82 -6.86
N MET A 561 3.69 4.38 -6.58
CA MET A 561 3.35 3.63 -5.37
C MET A 561 2.86 2.23 -5.72
N ALA A 562 3.41 1.18 -5.09
CA ALA A 562 3.01 -0.20 -5.38
C ALA A 562 1.57 -0.52 -4.97
N CYS A 563 1.05 0.14 -3.94
CA CYS A 563 -0.25 -0.18 -3.36
C CYS A 563 -1.34 0.79 -3.82
N PRO A 564 -2.60 0.32 -3.99
CA PRO A 564 -3.74 1.21 -4.23
C PRO A 564 -3.93 2.22 -3.10
N GLY A 565 -3.97 3.51 -3.43
CA GLY A 565 -4.08 4.59 -2.45
C GLY A 565 -2.79 4.89 -1.68
N GLY A 566 -1.63 4.38 -2.14
CA GLY A 566 -0.34 4.57 -1.48
C GLY A 566 -0.19 3.72 -0.21
N CYS A 567 0.53 4.24 0.78
CA CYS A 567 0.80 3.54 2.04
C CYS A 567 -0.47 3.29 2.88
N LEU A 568 -1.52 4.09 2.70
CA LEU A 568 -2.82 3.91 3.37
C LEU A 568 -3.52 2.60 2.97
N GLY A 569 -3.22 2.06 1.78
CA GLY A 569 -3.63 0.72 1.31
C GLY A 569 -2.53 -0.32 1.43
N GLY A 570 -1.49 -0.06 2.20
CA GLY A 570 -0.33 -0.93 2.36
C GLY A 570 -0.65 -2.32 2.89
N GLY A 571 0.19 -3.31 2.55
CA GLY A 571 0.00 -4.72 2.91
C GLY A 571 0.01 -5.03 4.40
N GLY A 572 0.46 -4.08 5.24
CA GLY A 572 0.50 -4.20 6.70
C GLY A 572 -0.58 -3.41 7.45
N GLN A 573 -1.46 -2.70 6.74
CA GLN A 573 -2.57 -1.93 7.34
C GLN A 573 -3.71 -2.84 7.81
N PRO A 574 -4.58 -2.35 8.73
CA PRO A 574 -5.74 -3.10 9.21
C PRO A 574 -6.65 -3.61 8.09
N ILE A 575 -7.32 -4.72 8.36
CA ILE A 575 -8.24 -5.42 7.48
C ILE A 575 -9.66 -5.35 8.09
N PRO A 576 -10.69 -5.04 7.27
CA PRO A 576 -10.70 -4.96 5.80
C PRO A 576 -10.13 -3.67 5.23
N THR A 577 -9.80 -3.66 3.95
CA THR A 577 -9.42 -2.46 3.20
C THR A 577 -10.21 -2.37 1.89
N ASN A 578 -10.68 -1.17 1.58
CA ASN A 578 -11.35 -0.83 0.32
C ASN A 578 -11.13 0.65 0.00
N GLU A 579 -11.67 1.14 -1.11
CA GLU A 579 -11.52 2.53 -1.54
C GLU A 579 -12.05 3.55 -0.52
N ASN A 580 -13.22 3.25 0.10
CA ASN A 580 -13.81 4.13 1.11
C ASN A 580 -12.94 4.23 2.37
N ILE A 581 -12.43 3.10 2.87
CA ILE A 581 -11.53 3.06 4.04
C ILE A 581 -10.24 3.84 3.74
N ARG A 582 -9.63 3.61 2.58
CA ARG A 582 -8.43 4.36 2.17
C ARG A 582 -8.68 5.86 2.07
N SER A 583 -9.85 6.27 1.56
CA SER A 583 -10.26 7.68 1.50
C SER A 583 -10.44 8.31 2.89
N GLN A 584 -11.00 7.59 3.85
CA GLN A 584 -11.11 8.07 5.24
C GLN A 584 -9.75 8.23 5.90
N ARG A 585 -8.85 7.26 5.75
CA ARG A 585 -7.46 7.36 6.22
C ARG A 585 -6.73 8.53 5.56
N ALA A 586 -6.96 8.79 4.27
CA ALA A 586 -6.35 9.92 3.57
C ALA A 586 -6.83 11.26 4.13
N LYS A 587 -8.11 11.41 4.42
CA LYS A 587 -8.65 12.63 5.06
C LYS A 587 -7.98 12.92 6.40
N ALA A 588 -7.71 11.89 7.21
CA ALA A 588 -7.00 12.07 8.47
C ALA A 588 -5.57 12.60 8.27
N ILE A 589 -4.83 12.01 7.33
CA ILE A 589 -3.46 12.43 6.99
C ILE A 589 -3.41 13.89 6.50
N TYR A 590 -4.32 14.27 5.61
CA TYR A 590 -4.39 15.66 5.13
C TYR A 590 -4.86 16.64 6.20
N SER A 591 -5.74 16.21 7.11
CA SER A 591 -6.12 17.04 8.28
C SER A 591 -4.96 17.27 9.23
N GLU A 592 -4.09 16.28 9.45
CA GLU A 592 -2.86 16.47 10.25
C GLU A 592 -1.86 17.41 9.53
N ASP A 593 -1.72 17.33 8.19
CA ASP A 593 -0.92 18.29 7.41
C ASP A 593 -1.43 19.72 7.56
N ASP A 594 -2.75 19.92 7.43
CA ASP A 594 -3.38 21.24 7.56
C ASP A 594 -3.19 21.87 8.95
N GLN A 595 -3.07 21.04 9.99
CA GLN A 595 -2.85 21.47 11.39
C GLN A 595 -1.37 21.56 11.75
N ALA A 596 -0.46 21.10 10.90
CA ALA A 596 0.97 21.11 11.19
C ALA A 596 1.53 22.55 11.24
N SER A 597 2.29 22.86 12.28
CA SER A 597 2.95 24.15 12.45
C SER A 597 4.03 24.42 11.38
N VAL A 598 4.65 23.34 10.88
CA VAL A 598 5.62 23.37 9.78
C VAL A 598 5.04 22.49 8.67
N ARG A 599 4.76 23.06 7.51
CA ARG A 599 4.12 22.35 6.40
C ARG A 599 5.07 21.92 5.29
N LYS A 600 6.28 22.46 5.22
CA LYS A 600 7.23 22.25 4.13
C LYS A 600 8.53 21.65 4.63
N SER A 601 9.08 20.72 3.87
CA SER A 601 10.26 19.93 4.29
C SER A 601 11.50 20.80 4.53
N TYR A 602 11.74 21.83 3.71
CA TYR A 602 12.90 22.72 3.86
C TYR A 602 12.81 23.65 5.09
N GLN A 603 11.62 23.80 5.69
CA GLN A 603 11.41 24.60 6.90
C GLN A 603 11.64 23.80 8.18
N ASN A 604 11.83 22.48 8.08
CA ASN A 604 12.08 21.62 9.23
C ASN A 604 13.44 21.91 9.86
N GLN A 605 13.42 22.51 11.04
CA GLN A 605 14.63 22.94 11.76
C GLN A 605 15.54 21.79 12.15
N GLU A 606 14.99 20.60 12.42
CA GLU A 606 15.79 19.41 12.77
C GLU A 606 16.53 18.88 11.53
N VAL A 607 15.94 18.97 10.35
CA VAL A 607 16.60 18.63 9.09
C VAL A 607 17.72 19.61 8.78
N LEU A 608 17.47 20.92 8.93
CA LEU A 608 18.51 21.95 8.74
C LEU A 608 19.67 21.76 9.73
N LYS A 609 19.36 21.43 10.98
CA LYS A 609 20.37 21.12 11.99
C LYS A 609 21.19 19.88 11.64
N LEU A 610 20.54 18.83 11.12
CA LEU A 610 21.24 17.62 10.65
C LEU A 610 22.24 17.97 9.53
N TYR A 611 21.86 18.82 8.56
CA TYR A 611 22.81 19.29 7.54
C TYR A 611 23.97 20.05 8.17
N ALA A 612 23.71 21.01 9.05
CA ALA A 612 24.74 21.81 9.68
C ALA A 612 25.76 20.96 10.51
N GLU A 613 25.28 19.96 11.25
CA GLU A 613 26.09 19.17 12.16
C GLU A 613 26.72 17.92 11.50
N PHE A 614 25.99 17.27 10.59
CA PHE A 614 26.39 15.98 10.05
C PHE A 614 26.74 16.01 8.56
N LEU A 615 26.06 16.85 7.75
CA LEU A 615 26.21 16.94 6.30
C LEU A 615 26.56 18.38 5.86
N PRO A 616 27.65 19.00 6.36
CA PRO A 616 27.88 20.45 6.20
C PRO A 616 28.15 20.88 4.76
N GLU A 617 28.46 19.94 3.87
CA GLU A 617 28.64 20.23 2.43
C GLU A 617 27.29 20.33 1.68
N GLY A 618 26.15 20.13 2.38
CA GLY A 618 24.80 20.21 1.83
C GLY A 618 24.27 18.93 1.20
N PRO A 619 23.04 19.00 0.62
CA PRO A 619 22.39 17.89 -0.05
C PRO A 619 23.19 17.37 -1.24
N GLY A 620 23.11 16.06 -1.53
CA GLY A 620 23.82 15.45 -2.65
C GLY A 620 25.36 15.41 -2.51
N CYS A 621 25.93 15.84 -1.38
CA CYS A 621 27.37 15.76 -1.15
C CYS A 621 27.85 14.30 -1.02
N LYS A 622 29.16 14.08 -1.10
CA LYS A 622 29.73 12.72 -0.98
C LYS A 622 29.31 11.98 0.28
N LYS A 623 29.17 12.69 1.39
CA LYS A 623 28.74 12.11 2.65
C LYS A 623 27.24 11.80 2.65
N ALA A 624 26.39 12.66 2.06
CA ALA A 624 24.98 12.39 1.82
C ALA A 624 24.82 11.15 0.93
N HIS A 625 25.53 11.08 -0.19
CA HIS A 625 25.52 9.91 -1.05
C HIS A 625 25.92 8.62 -0.31
N LYS A 626 26.88 8.66 0.58
CA LYS A 626 27.28 7.50 1.36
C LYS A 626 26.18 6.97 2.27
N TYR A 627 25.44 7.84 2.96
CA TYR A 627 24.52 7.45 4.02
C TYR A 627 23.06 7.48 3.61
N LEU A 628 22.68 8.38 2.69
CA LEU A 628 21.30 8.65 2.33
C LEU A 628 20.92 8.14 0.93
N HIS A 629 21.87 7.70 0.13
CA HIS A 629 21.63 7.16 -1.20
C HIS A 629 21.98 5.68 -1.29
N THR A 630 21.50 5.03 -2.36
CA THR A 630 21.70 3.61 -2.64
C THR A 630 21.73 3.35 -4.13
N SER A 631 21.98 2.11 -4.51
CA SER A 631 21.89 1.62 -5.88
C SER A 631 20.91 0.46 -5.97
N TYR A 632 20.35 0.25 -7.16
CA TYR A 632 19.42 -0.83 -7.44
C TYR A 632 19.99 -1.74 -8.52
N THR A 633 19.65 -3.03 -8.46
CA THR A 633 20.22 -4.04 -9.33
C THR A 633 19.13 -4.84 -10.02
N LYS A 634 19.37 -5.24 -11.27
CA LYS A 634 18.50 -6.15 -12.00
C LYS A 634 18.34 -7.45 -11.19
N ARG A 635 17.08 -7.84 -10.96
CA ARG A 635 16.71 -9.16 -10.45
C ARG A 635 16.26 -10.01 -11.62
N GLY A 636 16.81 -11.21 -11.76
CA GLY A 636 16.37 -12.11 -12.80
C GLY A 636 14.86 -12.39 -12.66
N LYS A 637 14.13 -12.45 -13.77
CA LYS A 637 13.10 -13.47 -13.89
C LYS A 637 13.94 -14.72 -13.77
N GLU A 638 13.82 -15.54 -12.72
CA GLU A 638 14.59 -16.77 -12.73
C GLU A 638 14.26 -17.48 -14.04
N GLU A 639 15.27 -17.62 -14.88
CA GLU A 639 15.25 -18.62 -15.92
C GLU A 639 15.17 -19.94 -15.17
N ILE A 640 13.94 -20.39 -14.95
CA ILE A 640 13.72 -21.74 -14.46
C ILE A 640 14.32 -22.59 -15.56
N LYS A 641 15.56 -23.04 -15.32
CA LYS A 641 16.22 -24.00 -16.19
C LYS A 641 15.27 -25.17 -16.32
N VAL A 642 14.68 -25.32 -17.51
CA VAL A 642 13.78 -26.39 -17.89
C VAL A 642 14.55 -27.72 -17.87
#